data_8d6239554e495bec7257af83b8ddc17c
#
_entry.id   8d6239554e495bec7257af83b8ddc17c
#
_cell.length_a   1.000
_cell.length_b   1.000
_cell.length_c   1.000
_cell.angle_alpha   90.00
_cell.angle_beta   90.00
_cell.angle_gamma   90.00
#
_symmetry.space_group_name_H-M   'P 1'
#
loop_
_entity.id
_entity.type
_entity.pdbx_description
1 polymer ?
#
loop_
_entity_poly.entity_id
_entity_poly.type
_entity_poly.pdbx_seq_one_letter_code
_entity_poly.pdbx_strand_id
1 'polypeptide(L)'
;NPLIHSIRIISYKEYLSDFKNNQFLFQDVNLPDKKYIKKDINLDITDKQLSLIGRLGIEEIDKSRRGTLGLDLLSMKSIKDYFKKIKRKPSDVEIETLAQTWSEHCKHKIFSAEIDELDKGIFKTFIKGATEKIIKQRKDKFCVSLFTDNAGAVEFNKDWLVCHKVETHNTPSALDPFGGSITGIVGVNRDCLGFGKGAKPVANTYAYYLADPDKKYNLYRQKNKKDPMLPANYIAKGVISGVRVGGNCSGIPTPQGSIYFDDRFAGKPLVFCGTVGLIPKKINKKLSHIKKANHNDLIIMVGGRVGKDGIHGATFSSEELDPNSPVSAVQIGDPITQKKLSDVIIKELRDEDLYTSITDNGAGGLSSSIGEMGKESGGFIVNLEKIPLKYKGLYPWEIWISESQERMTLAAKPKNAKTIIEKFKQRGVEATIIGKFTKQKKAVVKYNKIEVLNLDMNFLHEGYPKLKLKTKKPTYPIIKKNKLKKYSLINKFHKILSSPNIVSKEFVANQYDHEVQASSIIKPLQGSGKIFGNSTAIKPLFDDNKIISLSQSAFPQYSETDPYKMAACSINTAVKNLVIMGANLKKIAILDNFCWCSSDEEGRLYELRKAAEACYDYAVHYSTPFISGKDSMYNDFKGFNQNNNPIKISVPPTLLISSIGIVDKINHLTKITPEKNDVIYVLGETHNELNKSQYENFFSVKKTNIPNVNATKSLDLYKRFEKANKMKLFTSALGVDLGGIGITLIKMSIGSNLGLNINIPKKNNLDINQFLFSESQSRIVVSIKKNKENTFKKIFKNTQFTKIGTCLDNKKIVFNYSSKKYSDTIENFSKSYKSKIKGL
;
A
#
# COMPACT_ATOMS: atom_id res chain seq x y z
N ASN A 1 11.91 -32.33 -2.07
CA ASN A 1 12.09 -31.02 -1.43
C ASN A 1 13.49 -30.50 -1.76
N PRO A 2 13.66 -29.33 -2.38
CA PRO A 2 14.97 -28.81 -2.76
C PRO A 2 15.89 -28.49 -1.57
N LEU A 3 15.37 -28.47 -0.35
CA LEU A 3 16.13 -28.29 0.88
C LEU A 3 16.69 -29.60 1.43
N ILE A 4 16.27 -30.75 0.92
CA ILE A 4 16.77 -32.06 1.35
C ILE A 4 17.86 -32.47 0.35
N HIS A 5 19.09 -32.33 0.75
CA HIS A 5 20.26 -32.68 -0.08
C HIS A 5 20.50 -34.20 -0.12
N SER A 6 20.31 -34.87 1.00
CA SER A 6 20.43 -36.33 1.08
C SER A 6 19.60 -36.88 2.26
N ILE A 7 19.18 -38.12 2.19
CA ILE A 7 18.51 -38.87 3.26
C ILE A 7 19.34 -40.14 3.47
N ARG A 8 19.78 -40.37 4.70
CA ARG A 8 20.41 -41.61 5.11
C ARG A 8 19.53 -42.31 6.14
N ILE A 9 19.20 -43.55 5.89
CA ILE A 9 18.48 -44.41 6.87
C ILE A 9 19.54 -45.25 7.57
N ILE A 10 19.53 -45.23 8.90
CA ILE A 10 20.49 -45.90 9.75
C ILE A 10 19.77 -46.70 10.81
N SER A 11 20.43 -47.75 11.30
CA SER A 11 19.95 -48.50 12.45
C SER A 11 20.16 -47.70 13.76
N TYR A 12 19.41 -48.04 14.78
CA TYR A 12 19.56 -47.43 16.11
C TYR A 12 20.98 -47.66 16.69
N LYS A 13 21.59 -48.80 16.35
CA LYS A 13 22.96 -49.13 16.76
C LYS A 13 23.99 -48.20 16.10
N GLU A 14 23.85 -47.94 14.83
CA GLU A 14 24.70 -46.98 14.11
C GLU A 14 24.48 -45.57 14.63
N TYR A 15 23.23 -45.17 14.87
CA TYR A 15 22.92 -43.86 15.48
C TYR A 15 23.66 -43.68 16.82
N LEU A 16 23.62 -44.66 17.71
CA LEU A 16 24.31 -44.59 19.02
C LEU A 16 25.82 -44.55 18.87
N SER A 17 26.37 -45.27 17.90
CA SER A 17 27.81 -45.28 17.62
C SER A 17 28.27 -43.91 17.10
N ASP A 18 27.58 -43.37 16.13
CA ASP A 18 27.89 -42.08 15.50
C ASP A 18 27.62 -40.90 16.45
N PHE A 19 26.59 -41.01 17.32
CA PHE A 19 26.32 -40.03 18.36
C PHE A 19 27.43 -39.94 19.39
N LYS A 20 27.99 -41.07 19.82
CA LYS A 20 29.16 -41.11 20.74
C LYS A 20 30.41 -40.49 20.14
N ASN A 21 30.54 -40.56 18.82
CA ASN A 21 31.71 -40.05 18.10
C ASN A 21 31.53 -38.62 17.55
N ASN A 22 30.42 -37.94 17.90
CA ASN A 22 30.02 -36.62 17.34
C ASN A 22 29.99 -36.54 15.81
N GLN A 23 29.93 -37.64 15.07
CA GLN A 23 29.95 -37.67 13.62
C GLN A 23 28.61 -37.37 12.97
N PHE A 24 27.53 -37.40 13.74
CA PHE A 24 26.18 -37.29 13.22
C PHE A 24 25.57 -35.88 13.19
N LEU A 25 26.02 -35.04 14.10
CA LEU A 25 25.22 -33.84 14.39
C LEU A 25 25.61 -32.62 13.55
N PHE A 26 26.80 -32.62 13.00
CA PHE A 26 27.25 -31.49 12.17
C PHE A 26 28.28 -31.93 11.14
N GLN A 27 27.86 -32.23 9.91
CA GLN A 27 28.80 -32.05 8.80
C GLN A 27 29.03 -30.56 8.65
N ASP A 28 30.19 -30.07 8.98
CA ASP A 28 30.66 -28.78 8.54
C ASP A 28 30.61 -28.77 7.03
N VAL A 29 29.61 -28.06 6.48
CA VAL A 29 29.55 -27.80 5.04
C VAL A 29 30.69 -26.81 4.75
N ASN A 30 31.86 -27.32 4.49
CA ASN A 30 32.99 -26.54 4.00
C ASN A 30 32.68 -26.12 2.56
N LEU A 31 31.97 -25.01 2.43
CA LEU A 31 31.88 -24.33 1.13
C LEU A 31 33.31 -23.87 0.79
N PRO A 32 33.83 -24.24 -0.41
CA PRO A 32 35.15 -23.81 -0.79
C PRO A 32 35.24 -22.29 -0.77
N ASP A 33 36.32 -21.77 -0.16
CA ASP A 33 36.64 -20.34 -0.24
C ASP A 33 36.92 -19.99 -1.71
N LYS A 34 35.90 -19.62 -2.44
CA LYS A 34 36.03 -19.18 -3.83
C LYS A 34 36.75 -17.83 -3.84
N LYS A 35 37.97 -17.83 -4.35
CA LYS A 35 38.73 -16.62 -4.62
C LYS A 35 37.89 -15.75 -5.60
N TYR A 36 37.45 -14.60 -5.12
CA TYR A 36 36.70 -13.69 -5.97
C TYR A 36 37.59 -13.09 -7.06
N ILE A 37 37.16 -13.19 -8.29
CA ILE A 37 37.75 -12.52 -9.46
C ILE A 37 36.72 -11.51 -9.96
N LYS A 38 37.10 -10.21 -10.04
CA LYS A 38 36.25 -9.15 -10.57
C LYS A 38 35.83 -9.49 -11.99
N LYS A 39 34.53 -9.46 -12.27
CA LYS A 39 33.97 -9.75 -13.59
C LYS A 39 33.69 -8.45 -14.31
N ASP A 40 34.46 -8.14 -15.34
CA ASP A 40 34.21 -7.00 -16.22
C ASP A 40 33.30 -7.42 -17.39
N ILE A 41 32.25 -6.64 -17.66
CA ILE A 41 31.21 -6.94 -18.63
C ILE A 41 31.49 -6.19 -19.93
N ASN A 42 31.53 -6.91 -21.04
CA ASN A 42 31.66 -6.32 -22.36
C ASN A 42 30.30 -5.78 -22.84
N LEU A 43 30.19 -4.46 -23.03
CA LEU A 43 29.00 -3.81 -23.59
C LEU A 43 29.21 -3.36 -25.06
N ASP A 44 30.40 -3.61 -25.64
CA ASP A 44 30.62 -3.37 -27.05
C ASP A 44 30.12 -4.54 -27.88
N ILE A 45 28.81 -4.66 -27.94
CA ILE A 45 28.02 -5.73 -28.54
C ILE A 45 26.81 -5.14 -29.28
N THR A 46 26.07 -5.96 -30.00
CA THR A 46 24.88 -5.53 -30.74
C THR A 46 23.73 -5.10 -29.87
N ASP A 47 22.83 -4.26 -30.39
CA ASP A 47 21.62 -3.80 -29.67
C ASP A 47 20.75 -4.96 -29.17
N LYS A 48 20.66 -6.05 -29.97
CA LYS A 48 19.94 -7.26 -29.58
C LYS A 48 20.57 -7.94 -28.36
N GLN A 49 21.88 -7.99 -28.29
CA GLN A 49 22.60 -8.55 -27.14
C GLN A 49 22.51 -7.64 -25.91
N LEU A 50 22.60 -6.30 -26.10
CA LEU A 50 22.36 -5.33 -25.02
C LEU A 50 20.96 -5.48 -24.42
N SER A 51 19.93 -5.55 -25.27
CA SER A 51 18.54 -5.79 -24.83
C SER A 51 18.39 -7.12 -24.09
N LEU A 52 19.14 -8.16 -24.52
CA LEU A 52 19.10 -9.46 -23.87
C LEU A 52 19.69 -9.40 -22.45
N ILE A 53 20.81 -8.70 -22.26
CA ILE A 53 21.39 -8.46 -20.93
C ILE A 53 20.42 -7.67 -20.05
N GLY A 54 19.85 -6.59 -20.55
CA GLY A 54 18.90 -5.76 -19.80
C GLY A 54 17.66 -6.54 -19.33
N ARG A 55 17.14 -7.43 -20.18
CA ARG A 55 15.92 -8.20 -19.91
C ARG A 55 16.16 -9.48 -19.10
N LEU A 56 17.22 -10.23 -19.38
CA LEU A 56 17.46 -11.55 -18.77
C LEU A 56 18.64 -11.58 -17.81
N GLY A 57 19.36 -10.47 -17.67
CA GLY A 57 20.52 -10.37 -16.80
C GLY A 57 21.86 -10.79 -17.42
N ILE A 58 22.90 -10.67 -16.62
CA ILE A 58 24.27 -11.03 -16.96
C ILE A 58 24.37 -12.55 -17.11
N GLU A 59 25.05 -12.98 -18.19
CA GLU A 59 25.28 -14.41 -18.45
C GLU A 59 26.44 -14.92 -17.60
N GLU A 60 26.26 -16.08 -16.98
CA GLU A 60 27.28 -16.79 -16.21
C GLU A 60 28.08 -17.79 -17.08
N ILE A 61 29.13 -18.38 -16.51
CA ILE A 61 30.03 -19.32 -17.22
C ILE A 61 29.27 -20.55 -17.72
N ASP A 62 28.28 -21.00 -16.95
CA ASP A 62 27.42 -22.14 -17.28
C ASP A 62 26.29 -21.80 -18.27
N LYS A 63 26.30 -20.58 -18.85
CA LYS A 63 25.29 -20.01 -19.76
C LYS A 63 23.94 -19.72 -19.07
N SER A 64 23.82 -19.91 -17.79
CA SER A 64 22.68 -19.40 -17.02
C SER A 64 22.70 -17.88 -16.96
N ARG A 65 21.54 -17.26 -16.63
CA ARG A 65 21.43 -15.82 -16.47
C ARG A 65 20.97 -15.49 -15.06
N ARG A 66 21.47 -14.37 -14.52
CA ARG A 66 21.23 -13.96 -13.12
C ARG A 66 19.80 -13.58 -12.81
N GLY A 67 19.01 -13.24 -13.81
CA GLY A 67 17.66 -12.69 -13.67
C GLY A 67 17.55 -11.28 -14.25
N THR A 68 16.33 -10.75 -14.32
CA THR A 68 16.06 -9.47 -14.99
C THR A 68 16.77 -8.30 -14.30
N LEU A 69 17.41 -7.46 -15.11
CA LEU A 69 17.91 -6.15 -14.68
C LEU A 69 16.85 -5.05 -14.82
N GLY A 70 15.75 -5.29 -15.55
CA GLY A 70 14.72 -4.28 -15.82
C GLY A 70 15.23 -3.05 -16.57
N LEU A 71 16.31 -3.20 -17.33
CA LEU A 71 16.93 -2.12 -18.12
C LEU A 71 16.52 -2.26 -19.59
N ASP A 72 15.86 -1.23 -20.11
CA ASP A 72 15.53 -1.14 -21.54
C ASP A 72 16.78 -0.84 -22.39
N LEU A 73 16.63 -0.90 -23.71
CA LEU A 73 17.74 -0.67 -24.63
C LEU A 73 18.35 0.73 -24.51
N LEU A 74 17.52 1.75 -24.25
CA LEU A 74 18.00 3.13 -24.07
C LEU A 74 18.86 3.25 -22.82
N SER A 75 18.44 2.64 -21.72
CA SER A 75 19.23 2.56 -20.48
C SER A 75 20.55 1.84 -20.69
N MET A 76 20.53 0.69 -21.39
CA MET A 76 21.74 -0.07 -21.70
C MET A 76 22.71 0.70 -22.60
N LYS A 77 22.20 1.46 -23.57
CA LYS A 77 23.02 2.37 -24.39
C LYS A 77 23.63 3.49 -23.55
N SER A 78 22.86 4.14 -22.68
CA SER A 78 23.38 5.16 -21.76
C SER A 78 24.53 4.62 -20.91
N ILE A 79 24.39 3.40 -20.38
CA ILE A 79 25.47 2.73 -19.63
C ILE A 79 26.70 2.47 -20.52
N LYS A 80 26.51 1.92 -21.72
CA LYS A 80 27.58 1.68 -22.69
C LYS A 80 28.36 2.97 -22.98
N ASP A 81 27.66 4.06 -23.29
CA ASP A 81 28.25 5.34 -23.65
C ASP A 81 29.04 5.96 -22.48
N TYR A 82 28.50 5.88 -21.25
CA TYR A 82 29.22 6.33 -20.07
C TYR A 82 30.54 5.59 -19.87
N PHE A 83 30.56 4.25 -19.96
CA PHE A 83 31.77 3.46 -19.75
C PHE A 83 32.76 3.63 -20.90
N LYS A 84 32.29 3.82 -22.14
CA LYS A 84 33.14 4.18 -23.27
C LYS A 84 33.82 5.54 -23.05
N LYS A 85 33.10 6.53 -22.53
CA LYS A 85 33.64 7.86 -22.20
C LYS A 85 34.76 7.81 -21.16
N ILE A 86 34.61 6.97 -20.13
CA ILE A 86 35.62 6.82 -19.08
C ILE A 86 36.67 5.73 -19.38
N LYS A 87 36.66 5.18 -20.63
CA LYS A 87 37.66 4.26 -21.18
C LYS A 87 37.89 3.00 -20.34
N ARG A 88 36.84 2.40 -19.77
CA ARG A 88 36.89 1.13 -19.10
C ARG A 88 35.58 0.33 -19.27
N LYS A 89 35.63 -0.97 -19.00
CA LYS A 89 34.44 -1.79 -18.92
C LYS A 89 33.76 -1.64 -17.56
N PRO A 90 32.43 -1.78 -17.47
CA PRO A 90 31.75 -1.89 -16.19
C PRO A 90 32.03 -3.24 -15.52
N SER A 91 32.08 -3.23 -14.21
CA SER A 91 31.97 -4.47 -13.45
C SER A 91 30.52 -4.97 -13.39
N ASP A 92 30.35 -6.24 -13.05
CA ASP A 92 29.04 -6.81 -12.79
C ASP A 92 28.31 -6.09 -11.65
N VAL A 93 29.01 -5.72 -10.56
CA VAL A 93 28.45 -4.94 -9.43
C VAL A 93 27.95 -3.57 -9.88
N GLU A 94 28.62 -2.93 -10.82
CA GLU A 94 28.20 -1.61 -11.37
C GLU A 94 26.91 -1.74 -12.18
N ILE A 95 26.80 -2.74 -13.02
CA ILE A 95 25.58 -2.99 -13.82
C ILE A 95 24.39 -3.31 -12.90
N GLU A 96 24.59 -4.21 -11.93
CA GLU A 96 23.57 -4.57 -10.95
C GLU A 96 23.13 -3.35 -10.12
N THR A 97 24.06 -2.49 -9.71
CA THR A 97 23.76 -1.25 -8.98
C THR A 97 22.90 -0.29 -9.82
N LEU A 98 23.28 -0.09 -11.09
CA LEU A 98 22.53 0.77 -12.00
C LEU A 98 21.12 0.19 -12.25
N ALA A 99 21.00 -1.15 -12.39
CA ALA A 99 19.72 -1.82 -12.54
C ALA A 99 18.78 -1.55 -11.37
N GLN A 100 19.26 -1.69 -10.13
CA GLN A 100 18.46 -1.37 -8.94
C GLN A 100 18.07 0.11 -8.90
N THR A 101 19.06 1.01 -9.04
CA THR A 101 18.83 2.46 -8.95
C THR A 101 17.91 2.97 -10.06
N TRP A 102 17.98 2.40 -11.27
CA TRP A 102 17.19 2.79 -12.43
C TRP A 102 15.96 1.90 -12.68
N SER A 103 15.61 1.05 -11.74
CA SER A 103 14.38 0.23 -11.83
C SER A 103 13.12 1.11 -11.86
N GLU A 104 12.03 0.59 -12.42
CA GLU A 104 10.72 1.27 -12.36
C GLU A 104 10.32 1.56 -10.92
N HIS A 105 10.59 0.61 -10.01
CA HIS A 105 10.30 0.73 -8.60
C HIS A 105 10.99 1.93 -7.92
N CYS A 106 12.28 2.17 -8.24
CA CYS A 106 13.07 3.23 -7.60
C CYS A 106 12.98 4.59 -8.33
N LYS A 107 12.79 4.59 -9.65
CA LYS A 107 12.79 5.82 -10.47
C LYS A 107 11.41 6.30 -10.88
N HIS A 108 10.38 5.45 -10.74
CA HIS A 108 9.03 5.80 -11.19
C HIS A 108 9.04 6.31 -12.64
N LYS A 109 9.64 5.50 -13.53
CA LYS A 109 9.94 5.90 -14.92
C LYS A 109 8.71 6.37 -15.68
N ILE A 110 7.59 5.64 -15.55
CA ILE A 110 6.31 5.98 -16.19
C ILE A 110 5.77 7.31 -15.66
N PHE A 111 5.81 7.53 -14.34
CA PHE A 111 5.33 8.77 -13.72
C PHE A 111 6.23 9.98 -14.01
N SER A 112 7.50 9.74 -14.33
CA SER A 112 8.47 10.80 -14.69
C SER A 112 8.63 10.99 -16.20
N ALA A 113 8.05 10.11 -17.04
CA ALA A 113 8.13 10.16 -18.51
C ALA A 113 7.55 11.47 -19.09
N GLU A 114 8.08 11.87 -20.24
CA GLU A 114 7.41 12.86 -21.09
C GLU A 114 6.23 12.16 -21.78
N ILE A 115 5.02 12.68 -21.58
CA ILE A 115 3.78 12.05 -22.08
C ILE A 115 2.98 13.07 -22.85
N ASP A 116 2.85 12.90 -24.16
CA ASP A 116 2.21 13.86 -25.05
C ASP A 116 2.82 15.27 -24.83
N GLU A 117 2.02 16.27 -24.39
CA GLU A 117 2.47 17.62 -24.05
C GLU A 117 3.00 17.77 -22.61
N LEU A 118 3.01 16.70 -21.81
CA LEU A 118 3.48 16.75 -20.41
C LEU A 118 5.00 16.56 -20.34
N ASP A 119 5.75 17.63 -20.41
CA ASP A 119 7.23 17.66 -20.33
C ASP A 119 7.77 17.25 -18.95
N LYS A 120 6.97 17.47 -17.88
CA LYS A 120 7.34 17.20 -16.48
C LYS A 120 6.85 15.87 -15.95
N GLY A 121 6.11 15.10 -16.78
CA GLY A 121 5.51 13.83 -16.40
C GLY A 121 4.29 13.96 -15.46
N ILE A 122 3.65 12.82 -15.20
CA ILE A 122 2.42 12.73 -14.41
C ILE A 122 2.64 13.22 -12.97
N PHE A 123 3.70 12.75 -12.32
CA PHE A 123 3.96 13.04 -10.91
C PHE A 123 4.09 14.53 -10.64
N LYS A 124 5.00 15.22 -11.36
CA LYS A 124 5.27 16.63 -11.13
C LYS A 124 4.10 17.51 -11.55
N THR A 125 3.36 17.11 -12.60
CA THR A 125 2.23 17.90 -13.11
C THR A 125 1.01 17.76 -12.23
N PHE A 126 0.59 16.56 -11.89
CA PHE A 126 -0.69 16.32 -11.24
C PHE A 126 -0.57 16.07 -9.74
N ILE A 127 0.30 15.16 -9.29
CA ILE A 127 0.35 14.78 -7.87
C ILE A 127 1.07 15.85 -7.05
N LYS A 128 2.35 16.09 -7.35
CA LYS A 128 3.14 17.13 -6.68
C LYS A 128 2.59 18.52 -6.98
N GLY A 129 2.19 18.77 -8.24
CA GLY A 129 1.60 20.05 -8.67
C GLY A 129 0.32 20.42 -7.91
N ALA A 130 -0.56 19.45 -7.63
CA ALA A 130 -1.74 19.69 -6.78
C ALA A 130 -1.33 20.14 -5.38
N THR A 131 -0.39 19.43 -4.76
CA THR A 131 0.09 19.75 -3.42
C THR A 131 0.78 21.12 -3.36
N GLU A 132 1.64 21.44 -4.34
CA GLU A 132 2.28 22.75 -4.44
C GLU A 132 1.25 23.89 -4.58
N LYS A 133 0.20 23.69 -5.38
CA LYS A 133 -0.90 24.65 -5.50
C LYS A 133 -1.65 24.83 -4.20
N ILE A 134 -1.96 23.73 -3.51
CA ILE A 134 -2.63 23.75 -2.21
C ILE A 134 -1.80 24.54 -1.19
N ILE A 135 -0.48 24.27 -1.09
CA ILE A 135 0.42 24.98 -0.17
C ILE A 135 0.43 26.49 -0.44
N LYS A 136 0.47 26.89 -1.73
CA LYS A 136 0.41 28.32 -2.11
C LYS A 136 -0.92 28.97 -1.70
N GLN A 137 -2.02 28.23 -1.72
CA GLN A 137 -3.35 28.71 -1.32
C GLN A 137 -3.56 28.74 0.19
N ARG A 138 -2.87 27.84 0.92
CA ARG A 138 -2.96 27.73 2.39
C ARG A 138 -2.01 28.72 3.05
N LYS A 139 -2.49 29.35 4.11
CA LYS A 139 -1.68 30.25 4.95
C LYS A 139 -1.12 29.55 6.20
N ASP A 140 -1.47 28.28 6.40
CA ASP A 140 -1.04 27.48 7.55
C ASP A 140 0.23 26.66 7.25
N LYS A 141 0.82 26.11 8.31
CA LYS A 141 2.02 25.26 8.25
C LYS A 141 1.67 23.75 8.36
N PHE A 142 0.51 23.33 7.85
CA PHE A 142 0.07 21.95 7.98
C PHE A 142 1.01 20.95 7.29
N CYS A 143 1.42 21.26 6.07
CA CYS A 143 2.38 20.44 5.30
C CYS A 143 3.81 20.71 5.79
N VAL A 144 4.58 19.67 6.13
CA VAL A 144 5.92 19.82 6.69
C VAL A 144 7.00 19.16 5.85
N SER A 145 6.85 17.88 5.50
CA SER A 145 7.80 17.15 4.65
C SER A 145 7.02 16.36 3.61
N LEU A 146 7.29 16.61 2.32
CA LEU A 146 6.48 16.11 1.21
C LEU A 146 7.38 15.59 0.10
N PHE A 147 7.25 14.32 -0.25
CA PHE A 147 7.96 13.67 -1.37
C PHE A 147 9.50 13.77 -1.34
N THR A 148 10.11 13.99 -0.18
CA THR A 148 11.55 14.21 -0.05
C THR A 148 12.24 13.22 0.88
N ASP A 149 11.48 12.38 1.57
CA ASP A 149 11.98 11.43 2.57
C ASP A 149 11.19 10.12 2.46
N ASN A 150 11.53 9.11 3.24
CA ASN A 150 10.87 7.80 3.28
C ASN A 150 9.33 7.90 3.46
N ALA A 151 8.83 8.91 4.17
CA ALA A 151 7.40 9.16 4.36
C ALA A 151 7.05 10.64 4.20
N GLY A 152 5.78 10.94 3.93
CA GLY A 152 5.26 12.29 3.97
C GLY A 152 4.75 12.67 5.35
N ALA A 153 4.90 13.94 5.77
CA ALA A 153 4.50 14.37 7.10
C ALA A 153 3.75 15.71 7.14
N VAL A 154 2.78 15.76 8.05
CA VAL A 154 2.00 16.96 8.37
C VAL A 154 2.04 17.27 9.87
N GLU A 155 1.65 18.47 10.22
CA GLU A 155 1.53 18.87 11.61
C GLU A 155 0.42 18.10 12.33
N PHE A 156 0.75 17.38 13.39
CA PHE A 156 -0.23 16.77 14.29
C PHE A 156 -0.71 17.78 15.34
N ASN A 157 0.22 18.35 16.09
CA ASN A 157 0.01 19.43 17.06
C ASN A 157 1.21 20.40 17.11
N LYS A 158 1.30 21.27 18.13
CA LYS A 158 2.41 22.20 18.26
C LYS A 158 3.78 21.54 18.41
N ASP A 159 3.83 20.32 18.97
CA ASP A 159 5.07 19.63 19.36
C ASP A 159 5.37 18.39 18.51
N TRP A 160 4.37 17.87 17.77
CA TRP A 160 4.47 16.59 17.04
C TRP A 160 4.09 16.70 15.57
N LEU A 161 4.75 15.89 14.77
CA LEU A 161 4.40 15.61 13.38
C LEU A 161 3.80 14.20 13.26
N VAL A 162 2.84 14.03 12.36
CA VAL A 162 2.36 12.72 11.92
C VAL A 162 2.86 12.47 10.51
N CYS A 163 3.51 11.34 10.28
CA CYS A 163 3.89 10.88 8.96
C CYS A 163 3.04 9.69 8.51
N HIS A 164 2.91 9.51 7.20
CA HIS A 164 2.23 8.37 6.62
C HIS A 164 2.98 7.91 5.36
N LYS A 165 3.17 6.61 5.27
CA LYS A 165 3.76 5.92 4.11
C LYS A 165 2.85 4.78 3.69
N VAL A 166 2.83 4.52 2.40
CA VAL A 166 2.12 3.41 1.78
C VAL A 166 3.04 2.70 0.78
N GLU A 167 2.86 1.41 0.63
CA GLU A 167 3.65 0.57 -0.25
C GLU A 167 2.79 -0.54 -0.86
N THR A 168 3.27 -1.15 -1.96
CA THR A 168 2.63 -2.28 -2.63
C THR A 168 3.57 -3.47 -2.68
N HIS A 169 3.02 -4.68 -2.51
CA HIS A 169 3.80 -5.91 -2.56
C HIS A 169 3.09 -7.00 -3.38
N ASN A 170 2.77 -6.67 -4.64
CA ASN A 170 1.88 -7.43 -5.51
C ASN A 170 2.53 -8.72 -6.04
N THR A 171 3.58 -8.61 -6.84
CA THR A 171 4.27 -9.74 -7.46
C THR A 171 4.85 -10.73 -6.43
N PRO A 172 5.54 -10.28 -5.38
CA PRO A 172 6.01 -11.21 -4.35
C PRO A 172 4.86 -11.98 -3.69
N SER A 173 3.71 -11.34 -3.43
CA SER A 173 2.54 -12.01 -2.86
C SER A 173 1.83 -12.96 -3.82
N ALA A 174 2.03 -12.84 -5.12
CA ALA A 174 1.55 -13.82 -6.10
C ALA A 174 2.38 -15.11 -6.09
N LEU A 175 3.66 -15.03 -5.75
CA LEU A 175 4.61 -16.15 -5.72
C LEU A 175 4.69 -16.83 -4.36
N ASP A 176 4.81 -16.04 -3.30
CA ASP A 176 4.75 -16.46 -1.90
C ASP A 176 3.85 -15.48 -1.14
N PRO A 177 2.57 -15.81 -0.95
CA PRO A 177 1.61 -14.91 -0.35
C PRO A 177 1.95 -14.48 1.08
N PHE A 178 2.53 -15.38 1.87
CA PHE A 178 2.96 -15.09 3.24
C PHE A 178 4.25 -14.25 3.24
N GLY A 179 5.30 -14.71 2.57
CA GLY A 179 6.58 -14.01 2.50
C GLY A 179 6.47 -12.63 1.85
N GLY A 180 5.71 -12.53 0.74
CA GLY A 180 5.45 -11.26 0.07
C GLY A 180 4.70 -10.25 0.94
N SER A 181 3.64 -10.67 1.61
CA SER A 181 2.82 -9.74 2.39
C SER A 181 3.43 -9.36 3.74
N ILE A 182 4.15 -10.26 4.41
CA ILE A 182 4.90 -9.90 5.63
C ILE A 182 5.99 -8.88 5.31
N THR A 183 6.70 -9.05 4.18
CA THR A 183 7.69 -8.08 3.72
C THR A 183 7.05 -6.72 3.43
N GLY A 184 5.88 -6.70 2.80
CA GLY A 184 5.15 -5.46 2.53
C GLY A 184 4.88 -4.64 3.79
N ILE A 185 4.41 -5.28 4.87
CA ILE A 185 4.09 -4.54 6.11
C ILE A 185 5.34 -4.20 6.94
N VAL A 186 6.34 -5.09 7.04
CA VAL A 186 7.56 -4.75 7.77
C VAL A 186 8.42 -3.74 7.00
N GLY A 187 8.36 -3.74 5.66
CA GLY A 187 9.00 -2.74 4.81
C GLY A 187 8.47 -1.34 5.06
N VAL A 188 7.15 -1.15 4.97
CA VAL A 188 6.54 0.17 5.20
C VAL A 188 6.69 0.65 6.66
N ASN A 189 6.84 -0.26 7.61
CA ASN A 189 7.19 0.09 8.99
C ASN A 189 8.61 0.68 9.08
N ARG A 190 9.57 0.14 8.30
CA ARG A 190 10.94 0.68 8.23
C ARG A 190 11.00 2.03 7.53
N ASP A 191 10.20 2.24 6.48
CA ASP A 191 10.05 3.57 5.85
C ASP A 191 9.61 4.61 6.89
N CYS A 192 8.61 4.28 7.70
CA CYS A 192 8.18 5.15 8.78
C CYS A 192 9.31 5.41 9.78
N LEU A 193 10.05 4.35 10.18
CA LEU A 193 11.19 4.46 11.07
C LEU A 193 12.35 5.26 10.44
N GLY A 194 12.52 5.17 9.12
CA GLY A 194 13.49 5.95 8.35
C GLY A 194 13.15 7.42 8.20
N PHE A 195 11.89 7.82 8.43
CA PHE A 195 11.48 9.22 8.27
C PHE A 195 12.14 10.15 9.27
N GLY A 196 12.78 11.19 8.75
CA GLY A 196 13.50 12.19 9.54
C GLY A 196 14.55 11.55 10.45
N LYS A 197 14.48 11.85 11.74
CA LYS A 197 15.33 11.27 12.79
C LYS A 197 14.66 10.07 13.48
N GLY A 198 13.76 9.35 12.81
CA GLY A 198 13.11 8.16 13.34
C GLY A 198 11.70 8.40 13.88
N ALA A 199 10.67 8.23 13.05
CA ALA A 199 9.28 8.27 13.53
C ALA A 199 8.88 6.95 14.18
N LYS A 200 8.11 7.04 15.27
CA LYS A 200 7.52 5.87 15.95
C LYS A 200 6.28 5.41 15.18
N PRO A 201 6.23 4.18 14.65
CA PRO A 201 5.01 3.63 14.08
C PRO A 201 3.89 3.54 15.14
N VAL A 202 2.70 4.07 14.81
CA VAL A 202 1.54 4.11 15.72
C VAL A 202 0.30 3.44 15.15
N ALA A 203 0.25 3.18 13.85
CA ALA A 203 -0.77 2.37 13.21
C ALA A 203 -0.30 1.81 11.88
N ASN A 204 -0.73 0.58 11.57
CA ASN A 204 -0.67 -0.03 10.25
C ASN A 204 -2.02 0.05 9.54
N THR A 205 -1.98 0.04 8.21
CA THR A 205 -3.15 -0.09 7.35
C THR A 205 -2.91 -1.13 6.28
N TYR A 206 -3.99 -1.73 5.74
CA TYR A 206 -3.91 -2.72 4.67
C TYR A 206 -5.04 -2.55 3.66
N ALA A 207 -4.79 -2.97 2.42
CA ALA A 207 -5.86 -3.17 1.46
C ALA A 207 -5.51 -4.34 0.52
N TYR A 208 -6.46 -5.24 0.31
CA TYR A 208 -6.27 -6.41 -0.53
C TYR A 208 -7.29 -6.43 -1.66
N TYR A 209 -6.79 -6.56 -2.89
CA TYR A 209 -7.60 -6.76 -4.08
C TYR A 209 -7.25 -8.13 -4.63
N LEU A 210 -8.16 -9.08 -4.47
CA LEU A 210 -7.94 -10.50 -4.64
C LEU A 210 -8.96 -11.12 -5.58
N ALA A 211 -8.62 -12.25 -6.18
CA ALA A 211 -9.59 -13.08 -6.86
C ALA A 211 -10.59 -13.71 -5.86
N ASP A 212 -11.78 -14.09 -6.35
CA ASP A 212 -12.79 -14.74 -5.53
C ASP A 212 -12.24 -16.07 -4.96
N PRO A 213 -12.07 -16.20 -3.65
CA PRO A 213 -11.46 -17.37 -3.03
C PRO A 213 -12.31 -18.65 -3.14
N ASP A 214 -13.59 -18.52 -3.47
CA ASP A 214 -14.49 -19.67 -3.66
C ASP A 214 -14.43 -20.24 -5.10
N LYS A 215 -13.68 -19.59 -6.00
CA LYS A 215 -13.53 -20.01 -7.41
C LYS A 215 -12.18 -20.65 -7.68
N LYS A 216 -12.16 -21.56 -8.66
CA LYS A 216 -10.94 -22.14 -9.21
C LYS A 216 -10.54 -21.40 -10.49
N TYR A 217 -9.26 -21.03 -10.57
CA TYR A 217 -8.66 -20.40 -11.74
C TYR A 217 -7.54 -21.34 -12.22
N ASN A 218 -7.74 -21.97 -13.39
CA ASN A 218 -6.75 -22.89 -13.96
C ASN A 218 -5.76 -22.10 -14.83
N LEU A 219 -4.80 -21.46 -14.18
CA LEU A 219 -3.77 -20.62 -14.77
C LEU A 219 -2.40 -21.26 -14.57
N TYR A 220 -1.55 -21.21 -15.59
CA TYR A 220 -0.23 -21.80 -15.59
C TYR A 220 0.79 -20.79 -16.15
N ARG A 221 1.96 -20.70 -15.51
CA ARG A 221 3.03 -19.84 -16.00
C ARG A 221 3.70 -20.42 -17.24
N GLN A 222 3.74 -21.75 -17.39
CA GLN A 222 4.35 -22.45 -18.50
C GLN A 222 3.34 -23.33 -19.25
N LYS A 223 3.69 -23.66 -20.51
CA LYS A 223 2.94 -24.62 -21.34
C LYS A 223 2.83 -25.97 -20.67
N ASN A 224 1.90 -26.79 -21.19
CA ASN A 224 1.67 -28.16 -20.74
C ASN A 224 1.31 -28.27 -19.26
N LYS A 225 0.57 -27.27 -18.75
CA LYS A 225 0.11 -27.19 -17.34
C LYS A 225 1.25 -27.22 -16.33
N LYS A 226 2.43 -26.82 -16.75
CA LYS A 226 3.56 -26.68 -15.84
C LYS A 226 3.47 -25.37 -15.08
N ASP A 227 3.98 -25.40 -13.86
CA ASP A 227 4.10 -24.21 -13.00
C ASP A 227 2.74 -23.51 -12.76
N PRO A 228 1.78 -24.23 -12.12
CA PRO A 228 0.46 -23.67 -11.86
C PRO A 228 0.51 -22.47 -10.92
N MET A 229 -0.37 -21.49 -11.17
CA MET A 229 -0.58 -20.39 -10.23
C MET A 229 -1.19 -20.92 -8.93
N LEU A 230 -0.84 -20.26 -7.83
CA LEU A 230 -1.37 -20.59 -6.51
C LEU A 230 -2.91 -20.38 -6.48
N PRO A 231 -3.66 -21.24 -5.80
CA PRO A 231 -5.11 -21.08 -5.66
C PRO A 231 -5.49 -19.75 -4.98
N ALA A 232 -6.58 -19.13 -5.42
CA ALA A 232 -7.01 -17.83 -4.91
C ALA A 232 -7.23 -17.81 -3.38
N ASN A 233 -7.79 -18.89 -2.81
CA ASN A 233 -7.96 -19.01 -1.37
C ASN A 233 -6.62 -19.15 -0.63
N TYR A 234 -5.62 -19.82 -1.21
CA TYR A 234 -4.28 -19.93 -0.64
C TYR A 234 -3.59 -18.56 -0.63
N ILE A 235 -3.67 -17.82 -1.75
CA ILE A 235 -3.15 -16.45 -1.82
C ILE A 235 -3.81 -15.58 -0.76
N ALA A 236 -5.14 -15.59 -0.66
CA ALA A 236 -5.87 -14.76 0.30
C ALA A 236 -5.47 -15.09 1.75
N LYS A 237 -5.42 -16.35 2.14
CA LYS A 237 -5.00 -16.78 3.48
C LYS A 237 -3.55 -16.41 3.79
N GLY A 238 -2.65 -16.62 2.84
CA GLY A 238 -1.24 -16.28 3.00
C GLY A 238 -1.02 -14.78 3.18
N VAL A 239 -1.66 -13.97 2.34
CA VAL A 239 -1.60 -12.49 2.43
C VAL A 239 -2.11 -11.99 3.78
N ILE A 240 -3.29 -12.45 4.21
CA ILE A 240 -3.87 -12.07 5.51
C ILE A 240 -2.93 -12.48 6.65
N SER A 241 -2.38 -13.69 6.60
CA SER A 241 -1.49 -14.21 7.64
C SER A 241 -0.15 -13.49 7.71
N GLY A 242 0.45 -13.15 6.56
CA GLY A 242 1.73 -12.44 6.53
C GLY A 242 1.63 -11.04 7.13
N VAL A 243 0.60 -10.26 6.76
CA VAL A 243 0.36 -8.94 7.36
C VAL A 243 0.03 -9.06 8.85
N ARG A 244 -0.73 -10.10 9.27
CA ARG A 244 -0.96 -10.39 10.69
C ARG A 244 0.35 -10.55 11.47
N VAL A 245 1.20 -11.45 11.00
CA VAL A 245 2.47 -11.73 11.69
C VAL A 245 3.37 -10.49 11.70
N GLY A 246 3.54 -9.83 10.54
CA GLY A 246 4.37 -8.65 10.43
C GLY A 246 3.90 -7.48 11.31
N GLY A 247 2.59 -7.21 11.37
CA GLY A 247 2.03 -6.14 12.21
C GLY A 247 2.01 -6.50 13.69
N ASN A 248 1.45 -7.65 14.05
CA ASN A 248 1.29 -8.07 15.45
C ASN A 248 2.64 -8.23 16.16
N CYS A 249 3.62 -8.93 15.53
CA CYS A 249 4.94 -9.12 16.13
C CYS A 249 5.77 -7.83 16.18
N SER A 250 5.47 -6.85 15.32
CA SER A 250 6.08 -5.51 15.42
C SER A 250 5.49 -4.66 16.55
N GLY A 251 4.42 -5.09 17.20
CA GLY A 251 3.73 -4.34 18.25
C GLY A 251 3.11 -3.04 17.74
N ILE A 252 2.60 -3.04 16.50
CA ILE A 252 1.96 -1.88 15.88
C ILE A 252 0.49 -2.24 15.63
N PRO A 253 -0.48 -1.43 16.12
CA PRO A 253 -1.88 -1.72 15.89
C PRO A 253 -2.25 -1.60 14.40
N THR A 254 -3.11 -2.50 13.92
CA THR A 254 -3.60 -2.52 12.53
C THR A 254 -5.12 -2.25 12.51
N PRO A 255 -5.56 -1.02 12.76
CA PRO A 255 -6.99 -0.70 12.95
C PRO A 255 -7.74 -0.50 11.64
N GLN A 256 -7.08 -0.18 10.53
CA GLN A 256 -7.75 0.23 9.29
C GLN A 256 -7.38 -0.67 8.11
N GLY A 257 -8.39 -1.10 7.35
CA GLY A 257 -8.15 -1.83 6.12
C GLY A 257 -9.37 -1.95 5.21
N SER A 258 -9.15 -2.55 4.04
CA SER A 258 -10.19 -2.86 3.07
C SER A 258 -9.87 -4.15 2.30
N ILE A 259 -10.91 -4.83 1.80
CA ILE A 259 -10.75 -6.02 0.96
C ILE A 259 -11.78 -5.95 -0.16
N TYR A 260 -11.32 -6.18 -1.37
CA TYR A 260 -12.14 -6.21 -2.58
C TYR A 260 -11.84 -7.46 -3.40
N PHE A 261 -12.86 -8.09 -3.96
CA PHE A 261 -12.76 -9.29 -4.77
C PHE A 261 -13.23 -9.04 -6.20
N ASP A 262 -12.40 -9.42 -7.16
CA ASP A 262 -12.71 -9.41 -8.59
C ASP A 262 -11.89 -10.51 -9.28
N ASP A 263 -12.50 -11.27 -10.20
CA ASP A 263 -11.86 -12.39 -10.88
C ASP A 263 -10.60 -12.00 -11.65
N ARG A 264 -10.47 -10.74 -12.06
CA ARG A 264 -9.31 -10.23 -12.78
C ARG A 264 -8.03 -10.11 -11.94
N PHE A 265 -8.13 -10.25 -10.61
CA PHE A 265 -6.97 -10.38 -9.73
C PHE A 265 -6.46 -11.82 -9.61
N ALA A 266 -7.00 -12.77 -10.38
CA ALA A 266 -6.57 -14.18 -10.37
C ALA A 266 -5.14 -14.35 -10.89
N GLY A 267 -4.72 -13.52 -11.84
CA GLY A 267 -3.35 -13.57 -12.36
C GLY A 267 -2.34 -12.90 -11.44
N LYS A 268 -2.73 -11.82 -10.77
CA LYS A 268 -1.86 -11.05 -9.88
C LYS A 268 -2.69 -10.33 -8.82
N PRO A 269 -2.54 -10.64 -7.53
CA PRO A 269 -3.22 -9.92 -6.45
C PRO A 269 -2.61 -8.52 -6.31
N LEU A 270 -3.39 -7.57 -5.73
CA LEU A 270 -2.83 -6.31 -5.25
C LEU A 270 -2.84 -6.31 -3.73
N VAL A 271 -1.67 -6.09 -3.16
CA VAL A 271 -1.44 -6.08 -1.71
C VAL A 271 -0.84 -4.74 -1.32
N PHE A 272 -1.62 -3.94 -0.62
CA PHE A 272 -1.23 -2.63 -0.13
C PHE A 272 -1.00 -2.69 1.37
N CYS A 273 0.08 -2.08 1.81
CA CYS A 273 0.41 -1.89 3.22
C CYS A 273 0.67 -0.41 3.49
N GLY A 274 0.35 0.06 4.69
CA GLY A 274 0.63 1.42 5.09
C GLY A 274 1.01 1.52 6.56
N THR A 275 1.76 2.56 6.90
CA THR A 275 2.16 2.86 8.28
C THR A 275 2.02 4.34 8.57
N VAL A 276 1.40 4.63 9.69
CA VAL A 276 1.34 5.98 10.28
C VAL A 276 2.31 6.04 11.43
N GLY A 277 3.10 7.10 11.49
CA GLY A 277 4.07 7.32 12.56
C GLY A 277 4.00 8.70 13.18
N LEU A 278 4.55 8.83 14.37
CA LEU A 278 4.71 10.10 15.08
C LEU A 278 6.18 10.40 15.35
N ILE A 279 6.55 11.65 15.18
CA ILE A 279 7.87 12.15 15.52
C ILE A 279 7.75 13.51 16.21
N PRO A 280 8.50 13.81 17.30
CA PRO A 280 8.53 15.14 17.87
C PRO A 280 9.05 16.14 16.83
N LYS A 281 8.50 17.34 16.75
CA LYS A 281 8.96 18.38 15.81
C LYS A 281 10.44 18.74 15.97
N LYS A 282 10.92 18.65 17.17
CA LYS A 282 12.32 18.99 17.52
C LYS A 282 12.93 17.92 18.42
N ILE A 283 14.18 17.61 18.16
CA ILE A 283 15.05 16.78 19.01
C ILE A 283 16.29 17.62 19.28
N ASN A 284 16.63 17.85 20.56
CA ASN A 284 17.76 18.70 20.97
C ASN A 284 17.77 20.07 20.23
N LYS A 285 16.61 20.75 20.20
CA LYS A 285 16.36 22.04 19.52
C LYS A 285 16.44 22.02 17.99
N LYS A 286 16.82 20.89 17.34
CA LYS A 286 16.87 20.73 15.89
C LYS A 286 15.56 20.17 15.34
N LEU A 287 15.18 20.56 14.11
CA LEU A 287 14.02 20.00 13.42
C LEU A 287 14.23 18.51 13.13
N SER A 288 13.35 17.67 13.62
CA SER A 288 13.50 16.21 13.56
C SER A 288 13.26 15.60 12.17
N HIS A 289 12.48 16.29 11.33
CA HIS A 289 12.22 15.87 9.94
C HIS A 289 13.35 16.20 8.99
N ILE A 290 14.42 16.88 9.46
CA ILE A 290 15.61 17.19 8.68
C ILE A 290 16.72 16.23 9.11
N LYS A 291 17.20 15.46 8.15
CA LYS A 291 18.35 14.56 8.29
C LYS A 291 19.33 14.77 7.16
N LYS A 292 20.59 14.47 7.38
CA LYS A 292 21.62 14.57 6.36
C LYS A 292 22.85 13.77 6.75
N ALA A 293 23.29 12.86 5.88
CA ALA A 293 24.60 12.26 5.98
C ALA A 293 25.69 13.29 5.63
N ASN A 294 26.72 13.36 6.43
CA ASN A 294 27.79 14.35 6.27
C ASN A 294 29.11 13.69 5.87
N HIS A 295 30.00 14.48 5.33
CA HIS A 295 31.37 14.03 5.08
C HIS A 295 32.05 13.50 6.37
N ASN A 296 32.70 12.34 6.26
CA ASN A 296 33.31 11.57 7.35
C ASN A 296 32.36 10.93 8.35
N ASP A 297 31.04 11.02 8.19
CA ASP A 297 30.14 10.17 8.94
C ASP A 297 30.41 8.70 8.57
N LEU A 298 30.40 7.85 9.56
CA LEU A 298 30.52 6.40 9.37
C LEU A 298 29.20 5.82 8.86
N ILE A 299 29.29 4.85 7.98
CA ILE A 299 28.15 4.05 7.51
C ILE A 299 28.03 2.84 8.43
N ILE A 300 26.95 2.78 9.19
CA ILE A 300 26.68 1.70 10.11
C ILE A 300 25.44 0.94 9.62
N MET A 301 25.61 -0.31 9.22
CA MET A 301 24.52 -1.23 8.96
C MET A 301 24.06 -1.85 10.28
N VAL A 302 22.73 -1.81 10.53
CA VAL A 302 22.15 -2.34 11.76
C VAL A 302 20.99 -3.29 11.44
N GLY A 303 20.84 -4.33 12.26
CA GLY A 303 19.73 -5.30 12.11
C GLY A 303 20.19 -6.68 11.64
N GLY A 304 19.42 -7.30 10.75
CA GLY A 304 19.65 -8.66 10.26
C GLY A 304 20.88 -8.80 9.36
N ARG A 305 21.30 -10.03 9.15
CA ARG A 305 22.42 -10.40 8.26
C ARG A 305 21.98 -10.49 6.81
N VAL A 306 22.94 -10.35 5.90
CA VAL A 306 22.72 -10.41 4.46
C VAL A 306 22.72 -11.85 3.96
N GLY A 307 21.73 -12.23 3.17
CA GLY A 307 21.62 -13.51 2.45
C GLY A 307 21.29 -13.29 0.99
N LYS A 308 20.93 -14.36 0.26
CA LYS A 308 20.47 -14.29 -1.15
C LYS A 308 18.98 -13.94 -1.29
N ASP A 309 18.26 -13.77 -0.20
CA ASP A 309 16.85 -13.41 -0.20
C ASP A 309 16.65 -12.00 -0.76
N GLY A 310 15.64 -11.85 -1.62
CA GLY A 310 15.25 -10.58 -2.21
C GLY A 310 16.21 -10.04 -3.28
N ILE A 311 17.13 -10.85 -3.79
CA ILE A 311 17.97 -10.44 -4.93
C ILE A 311 17.07 -10.16 -6.14
N HIS A 312 17.26 -8.99 -6.76
CA HIS A 312 16.43 -8.48 -7.85
C HIS A 312 14.96 -8.20 -7.46
N GLY A 313 14.63 -8.10 -6.18
CA GLY A 313 13.27 -7.80 -5.74
C GLY A 313 12.73 -6.50 -6.33
N ALA A 314 13.51 -5.42 -6.32
CA ALA A 314 13.13 -4.12 -6.88
C ALA A 314 12.92 -4.17 -8.41
N THR A 315 13.79 -4.83 -9.15
CA THR A 315 13.65 -4.94 -10.61
C THR A 315 12.48 -5.83 -10.98
N PHE A 316 12.26 -6.90 -10.23
CA PHE A 316 11.25 -7.90 -10.49
C PHE A 316 9.83 -7.46 -10.06
N SER A 317 9.72 -6.67 -9.00
CA SER A 317 8.41 -6.21 -8.49
C SER A 317 7.61 -5.38 -9.48
N SER A 318 8.30 -4.74 -10.43
CA SER A 318 7.72 -3.90 -11.49
C SER A 318 7.78 -4.56 -12.87
N GLU A 319 7.88 -5.87 -12.93
CA GLU A 319 7.79 -6.68 -14.15
C GLU A 319 6.48 -7.47 -14.19
N GLU A 320 6.09 -7.89 -15.38
CA GLU A 320 4.95 -8.81 -15.54
C GLU A 320 5.26 -10.15 -14.88
N LEU A 321 4.24 -10.79 -14.31
CA LEU A 321 4.40 -12.14 -13.79
C LEU A 321 4.41 -13.15 -14.96
N ASP A 322 5.54 -13.79 -15.17
CA ASP A 322 5.82 -14.68 -16.30
C ASP A 322 6.52 -15.99 -15.86
N PRO A 323 6.84 -16.92 -16.81
CA PRO A 323 7.56 -18.16 -16.52
C PRO A 323 8.92 -17.99 -15.85
N ASN A 324 9.59 -16.86 -16.03
CA ASN A 324 10.97 -16.64 -15.55
C ASN A 324 11.01 -15.99 -14.17
N SER A 325 9.86 -15.78 -13.57
CA SER A 325 9.71 -15.11 -12.27
C SER A 325 10.27 -15.96 -11.11
N PRO A 326 11.42 -15.59 -10.49
CA PRO A 326 12.06 -16.43 -9.49
C PRO A 326 11.43 -16.24 -8.12
N VAL A 327 11.10 -17.33 -7.42
CA VAL A 327 10.60 -17.29 -6.04
C VAL A 327 11.65 -16.73 -5.07
N SER A 328 12.94 -16.85 -5.39
CA SER A 328 14.06 -16.29 -4.60
C SER A 328 14.10 -14.75 -4.54
N ALA A 329 13.35 -14.07 -5.43
CA ALA A 329 13.17 -12.62 -5.34
C ALA A 329 12.26 -12.19 -4.18
N VAL A 330 11.54 -13.12 -3.55
CA VAL A 330 10.73 -12.83 -2.36
C VAL A 330 11.65 -12.77 -1.13
N GLN A 331 11.52 -11.71 -0.37
CA GLN A 331 12.27 -11.52 0.87
C GLN A 331 11.63 -12.34 2.01
N ILE A 332 12.42 -12.58 3.07
CA ILE A 332 11.95 -13.24 4.28
C ILE A 332 11.97 -12.22 5.42
N GLY A 333 10.80 -11.95 6.01
CA GLY A 333 10.66 -10.98 7.10
C GLY A 333 10.83 -11.61 8.49
N ASP A 334 11.56 -10.92 9.39
CA ASP A 334 11.67 -11.21 10.82
C ASP A 334 11.22 -9.99 11.65
N PRO A 335 9.92 -9.87 11.93
CA PRO A 335 9.38 -8.69 12.62
C PRO A 335 9.89 -8.54 14.07
N ILE A 336 10.40 -9.62 14.70
CA ILE A 336 10.95 -9.54 16.07
C ILE A 336 12.30 -8.80 16.05
N THR A 337 13.18 -9.13 15.13
CA THR A 337 14.44 -8.39 14.94
C THR A 337 14.13 -6.92 14.58
N GLN A 338 13.16 -6.68 13.72
CA GLN A 338 12.73 -5.31 13.40
C GLN A 338 12.21 -4.56 14.63
N LYS A 339 11.43 -5.21 15.49
CA LYS A 339 10.92 -4.60 16.73
C LYS A 339 12.05 -4.18 17.66
N LYS A 340 13.05 -5.06 17.89
CA LYS A 340 14.23 -4.74 18.70
C LYS A 340 15.00 -3.56 18.12
N LEU A 341 15.27 -3.59 16.81
CA LEU A 341 15.95 -2.50 16.09
C LEU A 341 15.20 -1.17 16.24
N SER A 342 13.89 -1.18 16.01
CA SER A 342 13.03 -0.01 16.14
C SER A 342 13.08 0.59 17.56
N ASP A 343 13.03 -0.25 18.59
CA ASP A 343 13.08 0.20 19.98
C ASP A 343 14.42 0.87 20.31
N VAL A 344 15.55 0.33 19.86
CA VAL A 344 16.86 0.98 20.04
C VAL A 344 16.89 2.35 19.38
N ILE A 345 16.46 2.44 18.13
CA ILE A 345 16.47 3.69 17.37
C ILE A 345 15.62 4.75 18.06
N ILE A 346 14.39 4.42 18.44
CA ILE A 346 13.41 5.40 18.94
C ILE A 346 13.71 5.77 20.41
N LYS A 347 14.04 4.79 21.25
CA LYS A 347 14.12 4.96 22.69
C LYS A 347 15.52 5.32 23.20
N GLU A 348 16.57 4.97 22.41
CA GLU A 348 17.94 5.01 22.92
C GLU A 348 18.91 5.83 22.04
N LEU A 349 18.62 6.02 20.75
CA LEU A 349 19.54 6.73 19.84
C LEU A 349 19.00 8.08 19.39
N ARG A 350 17.72 8.13 19.02
CA ARG A 350 17.08 9.30 18.44
C ARG A 350 17.11 10.50 19.37
N ASP A 351 16.64 10.31 20.59
CA ASP A 351 16.46 11.42 21.54
C ASP A 351 17.81 11.92 22.09
N GLU A 352 18.86 11.08 22.04
CA GLU A 352 20.24 11.47 22.31
C GLU A 352 20.97 12.08 21.09
N ASP A 353 20.33 12.15 19.91
CA ASP A 353 20.89 12.68 18.65
C ASP A 353 22.20 12.02 18.25
N LEU A 354 22.32 10.69 18.41
CA LEU A 354 23.57 9.95 18.20
C LEU A 354 23.94 9.74 16.73
N TYR A 355 22.98 9.85 15.79
CA TYR A 355 23.19 9.71 14.35
C TYR A 355 22.72 10.95 13.59
N THR A 356 23.23 11.13 12.39
CA THR A 356 22.98 12.31 11.54
C THR A 356 21.89 12.05 10.50
N SER A 357 21.83 10.83 9.94
CA SER A 357 20.82 10.39 8.98
C SER A 357 20.53 8.90 9.17
N ILE A 358 19.36 8.48 8.71
CA ILE A 358 18.88 7.09 8.77
C ILE A 358 18.00 6.81 7.56
N THR A 359 18.12 5.61 6.99
CA THR A 359 17.17 5.09 5.99
C THR A 359 17.08 3.56 6.11
N ASP A 360 16.02 2.96 5.57
CA ASP A 360 15.87 1.51 5.53
C ASP A 360 16.69 0.90 4.38
N ASN A 361 16.97 -0.41 4.49
CA ASN A 361 17.53 -1.21 3.41
C ASN A 361 16.38 -2.02 2.78
N GLY A 362 15.50 -1.33 2.05
CA GLY A 362 14.39 -1.92 1.33
C GLY A 362 14.79 -2.40 -0.06
N ALA A 363 14.07 -1.95 -1.08
CA ALA A 363 14.33 -2.26 -2.47
C ALA A 363 15.77 -1.88 -2.90
N GLY A 364 16.46 -2.82 -3.54
CA GLY A 364 17.88 -2.66 -3.92
C GLY A 364 18.88 -2.71 -2.75
N GLY A 365 18.43 -2.99 -1.54
CA GLY A 365 19.28 -3.24 -0.38
C GLY A 365 20.24 -2.09 -0.05
N LEU A 366 21.51 -2.43 0.20
CA LEU A 366 22.55 -1.45 0.52
C LEU A 366 22.85 -0.50 -0.63
N SER A 367 22.66 -0.94 -1.89
CA SER A 367 22.92 -0.10 -3.07
C SER A 367 22.01 1.13 -3.12
N SER A 368 20.75 0.97 -2.76
CA SER A 368 19.79 2.08 -2.71
C SER A 368 19.96 2.93 -1.46
N SER A 369 19.99 2.34 -0.26
CA SER A 369 20.08 3.08 1.00
C SER A 369 21.34 3.95 1.09
N ILE A 370 22.51 3.37 0.79
CA ILE A 370 23.78 4.09 0.82
C ILE A 370 23.90 5.04 -0.38
N GLY A 371 23.34 4.67 -1.54
CA GLY A 371 23.28 5.53 -2.71
C GLY A 371 22.54 6.83 -2.45
N GLU A 372 21.36 6.76 -1.84
CA GLU A 372 20.53 7.91 -1.46
C GLU A 372 21.23 8.80 -0.44
N MET A 373 21.75 8.23 0.65
CA MET A 373 22.49 8.96 1.67
C MET A 373 23.81 9.53 1.11
N GLY A 374 24.44 8.83 0.16
CA GLY A 374 25.62 9.28 -0.57
C GLY A 374 25.36 10.52 -1.43
N LYS A 375 24.14 10.68 -1.95
CA LYS A 375 23.71 11.92 -2.63
C LYS A 375 23.70 13.11 -1.66
N GLU A 376 23.29 12.89 -0.41
CA GLU A 376 23.29 13.94 0.63
C GLU A 376 24.70 14.42 1.00
N SER A 377 25.68 13.51 1.10
CA SER A 377 27.05 13.78 1.52
C SER A 377 27.96 14.19 0.38
N GLY A 378 27.68 13.74 -0.83
CA GLY A 378 28.48 13.89 -2.03
C GLY A 378 29.29 12.64 -2.41
N GLY A 379 29.09 11.49 -1.79
CA GLY A 379 29.69 10.21 -2.14
C GLY A 379 29.95 9.30 -0.93
N PHE A 380 30.46 8.10 -1.20
CA PHE A 380 30.70 7.10 -0.15
C PHE A 380 31.81 6.11 -0.52
N ILE A 381 32.35 5.42 0.49
CA ILE A 381 33.24 4.27 0.36
C ILE A 381 32.72 3.17 1.29
N VAL A 382 32.46 1.97 0.75
CA VAL A 382 31.96 0.79 1.46
C VAL A 382 32.91 -0.38 1.28
N ASN A 383 33.10 -1.20 2.31
CA ASN A 383 33.87 -2.45 2.31
C ASN A 383 32.92 -3.63 2.55
N LEU A 384 32.63 -4.41 1.52
CA LEU A 384 31.64 -5.49 1.57
C LEU A 384 32.07 -6.66 2.46
N GLU A 385 33.36 -6.90 2.59
CA GLU A 385 33.91 -7.95 3.47
C GLU A 385 33.62 -7.74 4.95
N LYS A 386 33.17 -6.53 5.34
CA LYS A 386 32.78 -6.20 6.72
C LYS A 386 31.31 -6.50 7.02
N ILE A 387 30.53 -6.79 6.00
CA ILE A 387 29.08 -6.98 6.12
C ILE A 387 28.79 -8.34 6.73
N PRO A 388 28.01 -8.40 7.83
CA PRO A 388 27.57 -9.68 8.41
C PRO A 388 26.70 -10.46 7.44
N LEU A 389 27.06 -11.72 7.18
CA LEU A 389 26.38 -12.60 6.25
C LEU A 389 25.62 -13.70 6.99
N LYS A 390 24.48 -14.14 6.44
CA LYS A 390 23.72 -15.31 6.93
C LYS A 390 24.53 -16.61 6.75
N TYR A 391 25.31 -16.67 5.67
CA TYR A 391 26.17 -17.79 5.30
C TYR A 391 27.28 -17.33 4.33
N LYS A 392 28.38 -18.11 4.27
CA LYS A 392 29.50 -17.83 3.37
C LYS A 392 29.15 -18.10 1.89
N GLY A 393 29.96 -17.58 0.97
CA GLY A 393 29.89 -17.89 -0.45
C GLY A 393 29.02 -16.95 -1.28
N LEU A 394 28.58 -15.79 -0.72
CA LEU A 394 27.94 -14.75 -1.51
C LEU A 394 28.96 -13.98 -2.34
N TYR A 395 28.59 -13.66 -3.57
CA TYR A 395 29.37 -12.76 -4.43
C TYR A 395 29.16 -11.29 -4.01
N PRO A 396 30.09 -10.37 -4.32
CA PRO A 396 29.98 -8.96 -3.99
C PRO A 396 28.68 -8.29 -4.47
N TRP A 397 28.21 -8.61 -5.68
CA TRP A 397 26.95 -8.08 -6.19
C TRP A 397 25.74 -8.60 -5.40
N GLU A 398 25.75 -9.88 -4.98
CA GLU A 398 24.68 -10.45 -4.15
C GLU A 398 24.61 -9.75 -2.76
N ILE A 399 25.77 -9.51 -2.15
CA ILE A 399 25.85 -8.80 -0.86
C ILE A 399 25.31 -7.36 -1.00
N TRP A 400 25.65 -6.70 -2.11
CA TRP A 400 25.38 -5.29 -2.31
C TRP A 400 23.92 -4.98 -2.63
N ILE A 401 23.25 -5.82 -3.43
CA ILE A 401 21.86 -5.60 -3.85
C ILE A 401 20.84 -6.46 -3.10
N SER A 402 21.26 -7.33 -2.17
CA SER A 402 20.34 -8.17 -1.39
C SER A 402 19.34 -7.31 -0.61
N GLU A 403 18.08 -7.68 -0.69
CA GLU A 403 16.98 -7.05 0.04
C GLU A 403 16.59 -7.83 1.30
N SER A 404 17.54 -8.58 1.90
CA SER A 404 17.33 -9.21 3.22
C SER A 404 16.75 -8.20 4.19
N GLN A 405 15.64 -8.56 4.83
CA GLN A 405 14.82 -7.64 5.61
C GLN A 405 15.44 -7.26 6.96
N GLU A 406 14.76 -6.39 7.73
CA GLU A 406 15.11 -5.94 9.09
C GLU A 406 16.48 -5.26 9.19
N ARG A 407 16.84 -4.53 8.13
CA ARG A 407 18.10 -3.77 8.11
C ARG A 407 17.85 -2.29 7.89
N MET A 408 18.64 -1.48 8.59
CA MET A 408 18.68 -0.04 8.37
C MET A 408 20.13 0.43 8.22
N THR A 409 20.33 1.54 7.56
CA THR A 409 21.62 2.23 7.43
C THR A 409 21.59 3.53 8.21
N LEU A 410 22.56 3.71 9.12
CA LEU A 410 22.77 4.93 9.87
C LEU A 410 24.02 5.66 9.35
N ALA A 411 23.95 6.99 9.26
CA ALA A 411 25.13 7.85 9.20
C ALA A 411 25.42 8.42 10.59
N ALA A 412 26.61 8.22 11.11
CA ALA A 412 26.95 8.67 12.45
C ALA A 412 28.36 9.25 12.54
N LYS A 413 28.52 10.27 13.38
CA LYS A 413 29.85 10.81 13.66
C LYS A 413 30.75 9.75 14.28
N PRO A 414 32.06 9.68 13.92
CA PRO A 414 32.99 8.67 14.46
C PRO A 414 32.96 8.55 15.98
N LYS A 415 32.86 9.65 16.70
CA LYS A 415 32.83 9.68 18.18
C LYS A 415 31.64 8.94 18.78
N ASN A 416 30.51 8.81 18.06
CA ASN A 416 29.29 8.17 18.55
C ASN A 416 29.21 6.68 18.19
N ALA A 417 30.06 6.19 17.28
CA ALA A 417 29.94 4.86 16.71
C ALA A 417 30.01 3.73 17.76
N LYS A 418 30.94 3.84 18.70
CA LYS A 418 31.10 2.84 19.78
C LYS A 418 29.82 2.76 20.63
N THR A 419 29.28 3.89 21.04
CA THR A 419 28.05 3.96 21.83
C THR A 419 26.86 3.35 21.07
N ILE A 420 26.72 3.65 19.78
CA ILE A 420 25.66 3.09 18.92
C ILE A 420 25.76 1.55 18.89
N ILE A 421 26.94 1.01 18.61
CA ILE A 421 27.17 -0.44 18.53
C ILE A 421 26.85 -1.12 19.87
N GLU A 422 27.28 -0.54 20.98
CA GLU A 422 27.02 -1.06 22.32
C GLU A 422 25.51 -1.10 22.65
N LYS A 423 24.76 -0.03 22.35
CA LYS A 423 23.30 0.03 22.55
C LYS A 423 22.57 -1.05 21.73
N PHE A 424 22.94 -1.27 20.49
CA PHE A 424 22.37 -2.34 19.68
C PHE A 424 22.72 -3.74 20.25
N LYS A 425 23.99 -3.95 20.62
CA LYS A 425 24.45 -5.20 21.20
C LYS A 425 23.68 -5.57 22.46
N GLN A 426 23.40 -4.60 23.34
CA GLN A 426 22.63 -4.81 24.58
C GLN A 426 21.20 -5.33 24.31
N ARG A 427 20.65 -5.04 23.13
CA ARG A 427 19.33 -5.51 22.68
C ARG A 427 19.39 -6.76 21.80
N GLY A 428 20.59 -7.34 21.62
CA GLY A 428 20.80 -8.49 20.74
C GLY A 428 20.54 -8.19 19.26
N VAL A 429 20.93 -7.01 18.82
CA VAL A 429 20.86 -6.56 17.40
C VAL A 429 22.29 -6.29 16.93
N GLU A 430 22.64 -6.76 15.74
CA GLU A 430 23.96 -6.50 15.16
C GLU A 430 24.04 -5.06 14.63
N ALA A 431 25.20 -4.43 14.83
CA ALA A 431 25.54 -3.12 14.27
C ALA A 431 26.99 -3.13 13.81
N THR A 432 27.25 -2.83 12.54
CA THR A 432 28.57 -2.99 11.94
C THR A 432 28.94 -1.76 11.12
N ILE A 433 30.14 -1.21 11.33
CA ILE A 433 30.72 -0.15 10.51
C ILE A 433 31.20 -0.77 9.20
N ILE A 434 30.55 -0.42 8.10
CA ILE A 434 30.85 -0.98 6.77
C ILE A 434 31.54 0.01 5.84
N GLY A 435 31.63 1.30 6.22
CA GLY A 435 32.22 2.33 5.37
C GLY A 435 32.14 3.73 5.95
N LYS A 436 32.30 4.71 5.09
CA LYS A 436 32.17 6.14 5.42
C LYS A 436 31.64 6.96 4.25
N PHE A 437 30.95 8.05 4.55
CA PHE A 437 30.54 9.04 3.57
C PHE A 437 31.68 10.02 3.22
N THR A 438 31.69 10.48 1.95
CA THR A 438 32.78 11.32 1.39
C THR A 438 32.21 12.53 0.64
N LYS A 439 33.09 13.44 0.17
CA LYS A 439 32.74 14.56 -0.73
C LYS A 439 33.26 14.36 -2.15
N GLN A 440 33.75 13.17 -2.50
CA GLN A 440 34.48 12.93 -3.75
C GLN A 440 33.59 12.84 -4.99
N LYS A 441 32.26 12.97 -4.85
CA LYS A 441 31.24 12.78 -5.89
C LYS A 441 31.31 11.40 -6.55
N LYS A 442 31.82 10.39 -5.82
CA LYS A 442 32.02 9.02 -6.25
C LYS A 442 31.30 8.05 -5.31
N ALA A 443 30.67 7.06 -5.91
CA ALA A 443 30.20 5.84 -5.26
C ALA A 443 31.31 4.79 -5.38
N VAL A 444 31.92 4.39 -4.28
CA VAL A 444 33.02 3.42 -4.27
C VAL A 444 32.66 2.25 -3.38
N VAL A 445 32.72 1.03 -3.93
CA VAL A 445 32.53 -0.21 -3.18
C VAL A 445 33.73 -1.11 -3.40
N LYS A 446 34.26 -1.66 -2.29
CA LYS A 446 35.41 -2.56 -2.27
C LYS A 446 35.03 -3.92 -1.69
N TYR A 447 35.69 -4.95 -2.16
CA TYR A 447 35.64 -6.29 -1.59
C TYR A 447 37.05 -6.86 -1.54
N ASN A 448 37.54 -7.17 -0.33
CA ASN A 448 38.92 -7.61 -0.10
C ASN A 448 39.95 -6.69 -0.78
N LYS A 449 39.84 -5.40 -0.58
CA LYS A 449 40.64 -4.32 -1.20
C LYS A 449 40.47 -4.14 -2.70
N ILE A 450 39.77 -5.04 -3.41
CA ILE A 450 39.47 -4.88 -4.84
C ILE A 450 38.32 -3.90 -4.99
N GLU A 451 38.47 -2.88 -5.84
CA GLU A 451 37.41 -1.95 -6.18
C GLU A 451 36.44 -2.63 -7.17
N VAL A 452 35.27 -2.96 -6.69
CA VAL A 452 34.22 -3.67 -7.45
C VAL A 452 33.19 -2.71 -8.03
N LEU A 453 33.13 -1.46 -7.52
CA LEU A 453 32.27 -0.39 -8.05
C LEU A 453 32.99 0.94 -7.88
N ASN A 454 32.99 1.77 -8.95
CA ASN A 454 33.45 3.15 -8.95
C ASN A 454 32.64 3.97 -9.97
N LEU A 455 31.54 4.55 -9.52
CA LEU A 455 30.64 5.33 -10.35
C LEU A 455 30.62 6.79 -9.92
N ASP A 456 30.38 7.69 -10.88
CA ASP A 456 30.05 9.06 -10.57
C ASP A 456 28.65 9.14 -9.94
N MET A 457 28.52 9.89 -8.84
CA MET A 457 27.24 10.02 -8.13
C MET A 457 26.14 10.64 -8.98
N ASN A 458 26.53 11.57 -9.86
CA ASN A 458 25.56 12.19 -10.77
C ASN A 458 25.10 11.18 -11.82
N PHE A 459 26.00 10.38 -12.41
CA PHE A 459 25.61 9.33 -13.34
C PHE A 459 24.74 8.28 -12.68
N LEU A 460 25.08 7.83 -11.48
CA LEU A 460 24.28 6.86 -10.73
C LEU A 460 22.83 7.32 -10.57
N HIS A 461 22.61 8.59 -10.25
CA HIS A 461 21.27 9.10 -9.95
C HIS A 461 20.55 9.74 -11.13
N GLU A 462 21.25 10.40 -12.04
CA GLU A 462 20.65 11.22 -13.11
C GLU A 462 21.01 10.73 -14.52
N GLY A 463 21.84 9.66 -14.66
CA GLY A 463 22.28 9.12 -15.95
C GLY A 463 21.20 8.33 -16.71
N TYR A 464 20.09 8.06 -16.09
CA TYR A 464 18.95 7.37 -16.67
C TYR A 464 18.26 8.22 -17.76
N PRO A 465 18.00 7.66 -18.96
CA PRO A 465 17.32 8.36 -20.03
C PRO A 465 15.81 8.48 -19.76
N LYS A 466 15.24 9.67 -19.95
CA LYS A 466 13.80 9.88 -19.85
C LYS A 466 13.05 9.18 -20.98
N LEU A 467 11.94 8.52 -20.64
CA LEU A 467 11.03 7.93 -21.61
C LEU A 467 10.17 9.02 -22.28
N LYS A 468 9.85 8.82 -23.57
CA LYS A 468 8.88 9.63 -24.31
C LYS A 468 7.74 8.71 -24.74
N LEU A 469 6.56 8.96 -24.22
CA LEU A 469 5.40 8.09 -24.38
C LEU A 469 4.21 8.87 -24.96
N LYS A 470 3.28 8.14 -25.59
CA LYS A 470 2.05 8.70 -26.17
C LYS A 470 0.82 8.04 -25.59
N THR A 471 -0.28 8.78 -25.55
CA THR A 471 -1.56 8.26 -25.09
C THR A 471 -2.57 8.14 -26.22
N LYS A 472 -3.46 7.15 -26.12
CA LYS A 472 -4.60 6.98 -27.02
C LYS A 472 -5.82 6.53 -26.23
N LYS A 473 -6.95 7.24 -26.40
CA LYS A 473 -8.18 6.86 -25.71
C LYS A 473 -8.60 5.44 -26.07
N PRO A 474 -8.73 4.52 -25.12
CA PRO A 474 -9.14 3.16 -25.39
C PRO A 474 -10.64 3.06 -25.69
N THR A 475 -11.02 2.00 -26.40
CA THR A 475 -12.42 1.62 -26.63
C THR A 475 -12.73 0.42 -25.74
N TYR A 476 -13.73 0.54 -24.89
CA TYR A 476 -14.14 -0.54 -23.99
C TYR A 476 -15.24 -1.41 -24.62
N PRO A 477 -15.13 -2.74 -24.53
CA PRO A 477 -16.17 -3.62 -25.04
C PRO A 477 -17.44 -3.53 -24.19
N ILE A 478 -18.59 -3.47 -24.85
CA ILE A 478 -19.90 -3.53 -24.18
C ILE A 478 -20.16 -5.00 -23.83
N ILE A 479 -20.09 -5.34 -22.57
CA ILE A 479 -20.39 -6.69 -22.08
C ILE A 479 -21.91 -6.83 -21.94
N LYS A 480 -22.52 -7.65 -22.81
CA LYS A 480 -23.94 -8.03 -22.67
C LYS A 480 -24.08 -8.99 -21.47
N LYS A 481 -24.81 -8.59 -20.43
CA LYS A 481 -25.12 -9.46 -19.29
C LYS A 481 -26.42 -10.22 -19.53
N ASN A 482 -26.42 -11.51 -19.17
CA ASN A 482 -27.63 -12.36 -19.28
C ASN A 482 -28.74 -11.88 -18.33
N LYS A 483 -30.02 -12.05 -18.75
CA LYS A 483 -31.18 -11.73 -17.93
C LYS A 483 -31.23 -12.65 -16.72
N LEU A 484 -31.16 -12.11 -15.51
CA LEU A 484 -31.29 -12.84 -14.26
C LEU A 484 -32.77 -12.93 -13.83
N LYS A 485 -33.08 -13.94 -13.03
CA LYS A 485 -34.43 -14.20 -12.45
C LYS A 485 -34.96 -12.95 -11.70
N LYS A 486 -36.27 -12.77 -11.66
CA LYS A 486 -36.92 -11.76 -10.84
C LYS A 486 -36.80 -12.12 -9.35
N TYR A 487 -36.26 -11.19 -8.55
CA TYR A 487 -36.13 -11.32 -7.10
C TYR A 487 -37.02 -10.31 -6.38
N SER A 488 -37.59 -10.70 -5.23
CA SER A 488 -38.21 -9.76 -4.31
C SER A 488 -37.19 -8.75 -3.75
N LEU A 489 -37.64 -7.59 -3.27
CA LEU A 489 -36.74 -6.60 -2.70
C LEU A 489 -35.89 -7.17 -1.54
N ILE A 490 -36.52 -7.93 -0.65
CA ILE A 490 -35.84 -8.57 0.49
C ILE A 490 -34.73 -9.54 0.02
N ASN A 491 -35.06 -10.39 -0.96
CA ASN A 491 -34.07 -11.32 -1.52
C ASN A 491 -32.90 -10.60 -2.22
N LYS A 492 -33.13 -9.41 -2.80
CA LYS A 492 -32.06 -8.58 -3.34
C LYS A 492 -31.11 -8.10 -2.25
N PHE A 493 -31.61 -7.65 -1.12
CA PHE A 493 -30.80 -7.28 0.04
C PHE A 493 -29.96 -8.45 0.53
N HIS A 494 -30.56 -9.61 0.72
CA HIS A 494 -29.82 -10.81 1.18
C HIS A 494 -28.70 -11.19 0.21
N LYS A 495 -28.99 -11.16 -1.09
CA LYS A 495 -27.99 -11.50 -2.13
C LYS A 495 -26.81 -10.52 -2.15
N ILE A 496 -27.07 -9.22 -2.00
CA ILE A 496 -26.01 -8.20 -1.95
C ILE A 496 -25.25 -8.29 -0.62
N LEU A 497 -25.94 -8.43 0.51
CA LEU A 497 -25.30 -8.55 1.84
C LEU A 497 -24.33 -9.74 1.93
N SER A 498 -24.68 -10.86 1.29
CA SER A 498 -23.85 -12.07 1.26
C SER A 498 -22.76 -12.06 0.16
N SER A 499 -22.67 -10.99 -0.64
CA SER A 499 -21.62 -10.91 -1.66
C SER A 499 -20.22 -10.68 -1.05
N PRO A 500 -19.16 -11.23 -1.67
CA PRO A 500 -17.80 -11.12 -1.11
C PRO A 500 -17.35 -9.67 -0.79
N ASN A 501 -17.81 -8.70 -1.57
CA ASN A 501 -17.43 -7.29 -1.39
C ASN A 501 -18.21 -6.58 -0.25
N ILE A 502 -19.37 -7.10 0.15
CA ILE A 502 -20.24 -6.50 1.18
C ILE A 502 -20.19 -7.26 2.50
N VAL A 503 -20.12 -8.60 2.46
CA VAL A 503 -20.09 -9.46 3.64
C VAL A 503 -19.08 -8.99 4.69
N SER A 504 -19.36 -9.27 5.96
CA SER A 504 -18.50 -8.89 7.08
C SER A 504 -17.04 -9.28 6.86
N LYS A 505 -16.11 -8.39 7.19
CA LYS A 505 -14.67 -8.64 7.18
C LYS A 505 -14.14 -9.05 8.58
N GLU A 506 -15.02 -9.54 9.42
CA GLU A 506 -14.70 -10.00 10.77
C GLU A 506 -13.59 -11.07 10.77
N PHE A 507 -13.57 -11.92 9.73
CA PHE A 507 -12.56 -12.98 9.54
C PHE A 507 -11.12 -12.43 9.35
N VAL A 508 -10.95 -11.18 8.93
CA VAL A 508 -9.63 -10.52 8.85
C VAL A 508 -9.41 -9.63 10.08
N ALA A 509 -10.36 -8.76 10.39
CA ALA A 509 -10.20 -7.78 11.45
C ALA A 509 -9.92 -8.40 12.83
N ASN A 510 -10.46 -9.59 13.09
CA ASN A 510 -10.19 -10.33 14.34
C ASN A 510 -8.78 -10.93 14.43
N GLN A 511 -8.06 -11.04 13.31
CA GLN A 511 -6.70 -11.58 13.28
C GLN A 511 -5.65 -10.51 13.56
N TYR A 512 -5.98 -9.25 13.30
CA TYR A 512 -5.05 -8.12 13.43
C TYR A 512 -5.22 -7.47 14.79
N ASP A 513 -4.11 -7.35 15.50
CA ASP A 513 -4.08 -6.61 16.76
C ASP A 513 -4.31 -5.11 16.47
N HIS A 514 -5.34 -4.55 17.05
CA HIS A 514 -5.64 -3.13 16.97
C HIS A 514 -5.71 -2.48 18.35
N GLU A 515 -5.36 -3.22 19.42
CA GLU A 515 -5.35 -2.78 20.81
C GLU A 515 -3.93 -2.53 21.35
N VAL A 516 -2.90 -3.14 20.75
CA VAL A 516 -1.50 -2.91 21.13
C VAL A 516 -1.17 -1.42 21.03
N GLN A 517 -0.38 -0.89 21.95
CA GLN A 517 -0.13 0.52 22.24
C GLN A 517 -1.33 1.27 22.88
N ALA A 518 -2.44 0.59 23.18
CA ALA A 518 -3.62 1.11 23.88
C ALA A 518 -4.23 2.39 23.24
N SER A 519 -4.04 2.58 21.94
CA SER A 519 -4.40 3.83 21.24
C SER A 519 -5.77 3.80 20.53
N SER A 520 -6.40 2.63 20.37
CA SER A 520 -7.65 2.47 19.62
C SER A 520 -8.84 3.14 20.31
N ILE A 521 -9.52 4.06 19.60
CA ILE A 521 -10.75 4.73 20.04
C ILE A 521 -11.96 4.25 19.24
N ILE A 522 -11.88 4.28 17.90
CA ILE A 522 -12.88 3.68 17.03
C ILE A 522 -12.22 2.51 16.32
N LYS A 523 -12.71 1.32 16.63
CA LYS A 523 -12.17 0.04 16.14
C LYS A 523 -12.68 -0.32 14.76
N PRO A 524 -12.05 -1.29 14.06
CA PRO A 524 -12.52 -1.72 12.74
C PRO A 524 -13.90 -2.36 12.78
N LEU A 525 -14.25 -3.06 13.85
CA LEU A 525 -15.56 -3.68 14.05
C LEU A 525 -16.38 -2.86 15.05
N GLN A 526 -17.45 -2.24 14.56
CA GLN A 526 -18.21 -1.23 15.30
C GLN A 526 -19.62 -1.69 15.66
N GLY A 527 -20.10 -1.28 16.82
CA GLY A 527 -21.40 -1.63 17.36
C GLY A 527 -21.51 -3.09 17.81
N SER A 528 -22.62 -3.46 18.44
CA SER A 528 -22.90 -4.81 18.93
C SER A 528 -22.94 -5.86 17.81
N GLY A 529 -23.32 -5.44 16.59
CA GLY A 529 -23.36 -6.27 15.40
C GLY A 529 -22.01 -6.44 14.70
N LYS A 530 -20.91 -5.81 15.21
CA LYS A 530 -19.55 -5.88 14.66
C LYS A 530 -19.48 -5.50 13.19
N ILE A 531 -20.05 -4.36 12.82
CA ILE A 531 -20.00 -3.85 11.45
C ILE A 531 -18.59 -3.39 11.11
N PHE A 532 -18.06 -3.88 10.02
CA PHE A 532 -16.77 -3.38 9.51
C PHE A 532 -16.93 -1.94 9.03
N GLY A 533 -16.24 -1.02 9.73
CA GLY A 533 -16.35 0.42 9.52
C GLY A 533 -15.54 0.94 8.35
N ASN A 534 -15.98 2.06 7.74
CA ASN A 534 -15.28 2.70 6.62
C ASN A 534 -14.08 3.54 7.08
N SER A 535 -14.00 3.85 8.37
CA SER A 535 -12.92 4.62 9.00
C SER A 535 -12.76 4.22 10.46
N THR A 536 -11.55 4.44 10.96
CA THR A 536 -11.15 4.15 12.35
C THR A 536 -10.46 5.36 12.98
N ALA A 537 -10.27 5.35 14.30
CA ALA A 537 -9.62 6.44 14.99
C ALA A 537 -8.73 5.94 16.13
N ILE A 538 -7.52 6.52 16.23
CA ILE A 538 -6.54 6.23 17.27
C ILE A 538 -6.12 7.51 18.00
N LYS A 539 -5.85 7.39 19.31
CA LYS A 539 -5.28 8.45 20.16
C LYS A 539 -3.84 8.07 20.53
N PRO A 540 -2.85 8.46 19.74
CA PRO A 540 -1.48 7.96 19.92
C PRO A 540 -0.70 8.63 21.05
N LEU A 541 -1.18 9.79 21.56
CA LEU A 541 -0.65 10.51 22.71
C LEU A 541 -1.73 10.59 23.78
N PHE A 542 -1.48 10.04 24.96
CA PHE A 542 -2.50 9.95 26.01
C PHE A 542 -2.81 11.27 26.68
N ASP A 543 -1.85 12.17 26.73
CA ASP A 543 -1.91 13.51 27.30
C ASP A 543 -2.42 14.58 26.32
N ASP A 544 -2.60 14.27 25.03
CA ASP A 544 -3.18 15.17 24.03
C ASP A 544 -4.65 14.80 23.75
N ASN A 545 -5.47 15.78 23.40
CA ASN A 545 -6.87 15.58 23.01
C ASN A 545 -7.04 15.23 21.54
N LYS A 546 -6.00 15.35 20.71
CA LYS A 546 -6.05 15.11 19.28
C LYS A 546 -6.00 13.63 18.95
N ILE A 547 -6.69 13.28 17.88
CA ILE A 547 -6.91 11.92 17.43
C ILE A 547 -6.56 11.87 15.94
N ILE A 548 -5.97 10.76 15.52
CA ILE A 548 -5.76 10.45 14.10
C ILE A 548 -6.93 9.58 13.65
N SER A 549 -7.65 10.03 12.65
CA SER A 549 -8.61 9.22 11.92
C SER A 549 -8.00 8.69 10.62
N LEU A 550 -8.34 7.45 10.26
CA LEU A 550 -7.82 6.73 9.12
C LEU A 550 -8.96 6.29 8.20
N SER A 551 -8.78 6.40 6.90
CA SER A 551 -9.69 5.84 5.89
C SER A 551 -8.94 5.47 4.62
N GLN A 552 -9.52 4.53 3.86
CA GLN A 552 -9.04 4.12 2.55
C GLN A 552 -10.20 3.94 1.60
N SER A 553 -9.98 4.20 0.31
CA SER A 553 -11.02 4.03 -0.71
C SER A 553 -10.43 3.78 -2.09
N ALA A 554 -11.04 2.84 -2.84
CA ALA A 554 -10.79 2.62 -4.26
C ALA A 554 -12.01 2.00 -4.93
N PHE A 555 -12.18 2.27 -6.23
CA PHE A 555 -13.29 1.79 -7.05
C PHE A 555 -12.80 1.22 -8.39
N PRO A 556 -11.98 0.14 -8.39
CA PRO A 556 -11.40 -0.41 -9.61
C PRO A 556 -12.45 -0.83 -10.65
N GLN A 557 -13.68 -1.15 -10.22
CA GLN A 557 -14.77 -1.52 -11.12
C GLN A 557 -15.17 -0.39 -12.10
N TYR A 558 -14.85 0.86 -11.82
CA TYR A 558 -15.17 1.99 -12.69
C TYR A 558 -14.05 2.34 -13.69
N SER A 559 -12.83 1.84 -13.48
CA SER A 559 -11.63 2.25 -14.21
C SER A 559 -11.74 2.08 -15.73
N GLU A 560 -12.27 0.94 -16.18
CA GLU A 560 -12.46 0.62 -17.60
C GLU A 560 -13.75 1.23 -18.21
N THR A 561 -14.43 2.11 -17.49
CA THR A 561 -15.54 2.90 -18.00
C THR A 561 -15.13 4.36 -18.05
N ASP A 562 -14.57 4.88 -16.95
CA ASP A 562 -14.10 6.25 -16.82
C ASP A 562 -13.08 6.34 -15.67
N PRO A 563 -11.76 6.32 -15.98
CA PRO A 563 -10.70 6.34 -14.98
C PRO A 563 -10.65 7.67 -14.20
N TYR A 564 -11.08 8.78 -14.80
CA TYR A 564 -11.21 10.07 -14.12
C TYR A 564 -12.25 9.99 -13.00
N LYS A 565 -13.46 9.47 -13.31
CA LYS A 565 -14.52 9.27 -12.30
C LYS A 565 -14.14 8.25 -11.25
N MET A 566 -13.42 7.19 -11.61
CA MET A 566 -12.89 6.21 -10.66
C MET A 566 -12.01 6.90 -9.61
N ALA A 567 -11.06 7.72 -10.05
CA ALA A 567 -10.16 8.45 -9.16
C ALA A 567 -10.91 9.51 -8.32
N ALA A 568 -11.83 10.24 -8.94
CA ALA A 568 -12.70 11.20 -8.24
C ALA A 568 -13.52 10.56 -7.12
N CYS A 569 -14.10 9.37 -7.37
CA CYS A 569 -14.86 8.61 -6.38
C CYS A 569 -13.94 8.15 -5.23
N SER A 570 -12.72 7.71 -5.54
CA SER A 570 -11.75 7.27 -4.53
C SER A 570 -11.36 8.41 -3.59
N ILE A 571 -10.99 9.58 -4.12
CA ILE A 571 -10.63 10.75 -3.31
C ILE A 571 -11.84 11.23 -2.49
N ASN A 572 -12.98 11.40 -3.14
CA ASN A 572 -14.18 11.88 -2.49
C ASN A 572 -14.62 10.99 -1.33
N THR A 573 -14.59 9.67 -1.50
CA THR A 573 -14.99 8.73 -0.45
C THR A 573 -14.00 8.70 0.71
N ALA A 574 -12.69 8.76 0.45
CA ALA A 574 -11.68 8.84 1.49
C ALA A 574 -11.86 10.10 2.35
N VAL A 575 -12.05 11.27 1.72
CA VAL A 575 -12.31 12.54 2.42
C VAL A 575 -13.64 12.49 3.18
N LYS A 576 -14.72 12.04 2.54
CA LYS A 576 -16.06 11.88 3.16
C LYS A 576 -15.99 11.09 4.45
N ASN A 577 -15.32 9.94 4.43
CA ASN A 577 -15.24 9.03 5.58
C ASN A 577 -14.47 9.66 6.75
N LEU A 578 -13.39 10.42 6.49
CA LEU A 578 -12.68 11.15 7.53
C LEU A 578 -13.53 12.28 8.13
N VAL A 579 -14.28 13.01 7.31
CA VAL A 579 -15.20 14.06 7.77
C VAL A 579 -16.30 13.45 8.65
N ILE A 580 -16.86 12.31 8.24
CA ILE A 580 -17.85 11.57 9.02
C ILE A 580 -17.25 11.16 10.36
N MET A 581 -15.99 10.70 10.38
CA MET A 581 -15.29 10.33 11.61
C MET A 581 -15.02 11.53 12.54
N GLY A 582 -15.16 12.76 12.06
CA GLY A 582 -14.97 14.00 12.84
C GLY A 582 -13.67 14.74 12.55
N ALA A 583 -12.94 14.37 11.51
CA ALA A 583 -11.73 15.08 11.12
C ALA A 583 -12.03 16.54 10.74
N ASN A 584 -11.11 17.41 11.09
CA ASN A 584 -11.11 18.79 10.63
C ASN A 584 -10.74 18.85 9.16
N LEU A 585 -11.63 19.37 8.30
CA LEU A 585 -11.43 19.47 6.85
C LEU A 585 -10.10 20.12 6.44
N LYS A 586 -9.63 21.09 7.23
CA LYS A 586 -8.34 21.74 6.99
C LYS A 586 -7.14 20.87 7.39
N LYS A 587 -7.36 19.73 8.05
CA LYS A 587 -6.31 18.85 8.57
C LYS A 587 -6.46 17.43 8.03
N ILE A 588 -6.75 17.31 6.75
CA ILE A 588 -6.78 16.04 6.02
C ILE A 588 -5.60 16.03 5.04
N ALA A 589 -4.88 14.91 5.01
CA ALA A 589 -3.86 14.60 4.02
C ALA A 589 -4.16 13.25 3.37
N ILE A 590 -3.79 13.11 2.11
CA ILE A 590 -4.03 11.92 1.30
C ILE A 590 -2.75 11.37 0.71
N LEU A 591 -2.76 10.09 0.36
CA LEU A 591 -1.69 9.39 -0.33
C LEU A 591 -2.31 8.61 -1.49
N ASP A 592 -1.66 8.65 -2.63
CA ASP A 592 -2.02 7.88 -3.80
C ASP A 592 -1.27 6.54 -3.83
N ASN A 593 -1.99 5.49 -4.21
CA ASN A 593 -1.42 4.20 -4.55
C ASN A 593 -1.95 3.78 -5.91
N PHE A 594 -1.19 4.02 -6.95
CA PHE A 594 -1.52 3.57 -8.29
C PHE A 594 -1.02 2.14 -8.51
N CYS A 595 -1.92 1.23 -8.85
CA CYS A 595 -1.58 -0.09 -9.36
C CYS A 595 -2.16 -0.25 -10.76
N TRP A 596 -1.27 -0.28 -11.74
CA TRP A 596 -1.62 -0.29 -13.16
C TRP A 596 -1.04 -1.50 -13.87
N CYS A 597 -1.70 -1.94 -14.93
CA CYS A 597 -1.21 -2.92 -15.87
C CYS A 597 -0.18 -2.29 -16.82
N SER A 598 0.20 -2.96 -17.91
CA SER A 598 1.23 -2.52 -18.89
C SER A 598 1.05 -1.05 -19.29
N SER A 599 1.74 -0.16 -18.55
CA SER A 599 1.52 1.29 -18.61
C SER A 599 2.28 1.97 -19.74
N ASP A 600 3.04 1.23 -20.51
CA ASP A 600 3.64 1.61 -21.79
C ASP A 600 2.66 1.44 -22.98
N GLU A 601 1.56 0.71 -22.82
CA GLU A 601 0.47 0.66 -23.79
C GLU A 601 -0.29 2.00 -23.82
N GLU A 602 -0.43 2.62 -24.99
CA GLU A 602 -1.03 3.95 -25.16
C GLU A 602 -2.40 4.11 -24.47
N GLY A 603 -3.25 3.06 -24.53
CA GLY A 603 -4.57 3.05 -23.90
C GLY A 603 -4.49 3.02 -22.36
N ARG A 604 -3.63 2.19 -21.81
CA ARG A 604 -3.43 2.08 -20.36
C ARG A 604 -2.76 3.33 -19.78
N LEU A 605 -1.86 3.93 -20.55
CA LEU A 605 -1.25 5.22 -20.20
C LEU A 605 -2.26 6.37 -20.22
N TYR A 606 -3.20 6.37 -21.19
CA TYR A 606 -4.32 7.32 -21.20
C TYR A 606 -5.16 7.22 -19.93
N GLU A 607 -5.50 5.99 -19.52
CA GLU A 607 -6.27 5.76 -18.29
C GLU A 607 -5.52 6.28 -17.06
N LEU A 608 -4.22 6.03 -16.97
CA LEU A 608 -3.36 6.50 -15.88
C LEU A 608 -3.33 8.03 -15.81
N ARG A 609 -3.12 8.67 -16.96
CA ARG A 609 -3.12 10.13 -17.08
C ARG A 609 -4.47 10.71 -16.63
N LYS A 610 -5.59 10.15 -17.07
CA LYS A 610 -6.93 10.62 -16.67
C LYS A 610 -7.21 10.46 -15.18
N ALA A 611 -6.76 9.38 -14.58
CA ALA A 611 -6.85 9.20 -13.12
C ALA A 611 -5.99 10.23 -12.36
N ALA A 612 -4.80 10.53 -12.86
CA ALA A 612 -3.93 11.55 -12.25
C ALA A 612 -4.47 12.99 -12.42
N GLU A 613 -5.10 13.31 -13.55
CA GLU A 613 -5.83 14.59 -13.74
C GLU A 613 -6.90 14.76 -12.65
N ALA A 614 -7.71 13.73 -12.39
CA ALA A 614 -8.69 13.77 -11.31
C ALA A 614 -8.05 13.93 -9.93
N CYS A 615 -6.87 13.34 -9.70
CA CYS A 615 -6.12 13.55 -8.46
C CYS A 615 -5.80 15.03 -8.26
N TYR A 616 -5.34 15.72 -9.30
CA TYR A 616 -5.08 17.16 -9.22
C TYR A 616 -6.34 17.95 -8.91
N ASP A 617 -7.42 17.75 -9.69
CA ASP A 617 -8.64 18.54 -9.59
C ASP A 617 -9.31 18.40 -8.22
N TYR A 618 -9.48 17.17 -7.74
CA TYR A 618 -10.18 16.92 -6.49
C TYR A 618 -9.33 17.23 -5.26
N ALA A 619 -8.02 16.97 -5.27
CA ALA A 619 -7.14 17.33 -4.18
C ALA A 619 -7.10 18.86 -3.99
N VAL A 620 -6.95 19.63 -5.08
CA VAL A 620 -6.97 21.10 -5.05
C VAL A 620 -8.31 21.62 -4.56
N HIS A 621 -9.43 21.06 -5.08
CA HIS A 621 -10.76 21.52 -4.73
C HIS A 621 -11.09 21.30 -3.25
N TYR A 622 -10.72 20.15 -2.69
CA TYR A 622 -10.91 19.83 -1.27
C TYR A 622 -9.82 20.41 -0.37
N SER A 623 -8.76 20.98 -0.93
CA SER A 623 -7.57 21.44 -0.20
C SER A 623 -6.93 20.32 0.65
N THR A 624 -6.91 19.10 0.11
CA THR A 624 -6.35 17.89 0.73
C THR A 624 -5.04 17.50 0.02
N PRO A 625 -3.87 17.89 0.55
CA PRO A 625 -2.59 17.65 -0.10
C PRO A 625 -2.24 16.17 -0.18
N PHE A 626 -1.64 15.74 -1.29
CA PHE A 626 -0.85 14.52 -1.33
C PHE A 626 0.45 14.74 -0.57
N ILE A 627 0.79 13.86 0.37
CA ILE A 627 2.00 14.00 1.18
C ILE A 627 3.06 12.95 0.84
N SER A 628 2.65 11.82 0.34
CA SER A 628 3.45 10.71 -0.16
C SER A 628 2.58 9.91 -1.12
N GLY A 629 3.15 8.91 -1.76
CA GLY A 629 2.43 8.02 -2.64
C GLY A 629 3.27 6.82 -3.04
N LYS A 630 2.70 5.97 -3.87
CA LYS A 630 3.36 4.81 -4.50
C LYS A 630 2.71 4.49 -5.83
N ASP A 631 3.50 4.11 -6.80
CA ASP A 631 3.04 3.52 -8.04
C ASP A 631 3.61 2.11 -8.22
N SER A 632 2.82 1.23 -8.81
CA SER A 632 3.20 -0.12 -9.20
C SER A 632 2.65 -0.36 -10.60
N MET A 633 3.55 -0.48 -11.56
CA MET A 633 3.21 -0.68 -12.96
C MET A 633 3.37 -2.15 -13.35
N TYR A 634 2.90 -2.52 -14.56
CA TYR A 634 3.02 -3.87 -15.13
C TYR A 634 2.37 -4.97 -14.27
N ASN A 635 1.20 -4.66 -13.66
CA ASN A 635 0.45 -5.66 -12.91
C ASN A 635 -0.36 -6.56 -13.85
N ASP A 636 0.35 -7.33 -14.66
CA ASP A 636 -0.18 -8.28 -15.61
C ASP A 636 0.34 -9.68 -15.29
N PHE A 637 -0.49 -10.66 -15.61
CA PHE A 637 -0.11 -12.06 -15.70
C PHE A 637 -0.04 -12.46 -17.16
N LYS A 638 1.08 -13.02 -17.58
CA LYS A 638 1.27 -13.65 -18.90
C LYS A 638 1.56 -15.14 -18.70
N GLY A 639 0.73 -15.99 -19.27
CA GLY A 639 0.84 -17.43 -19.10
C GLY A 639 -0.12 -18.19 -19.98
N PHE A 640 -0.64 -19.31 -19.49
CA PHE A 640 -1.46 -20.25 -20.25
C PHE A 640 -2.69 -20.65 -19.45
N ASN A 641 -3.81 -20.86 -20.16
CA ASN A 641 -5.01 -21.46 -19.59
C ASN A 641 -4.94 -23.01 -19.60
N GLN A 642 -5.98 -23.65 -19.08
CA GLN A 642 -6.08 -25.12 -19.04
C GLN A 642 -6.01 -25.82 -20.41
N ASN A 643 -6.25 -25.11 -21.50
CA ASN A 643 -6.20 -25.59 -22.87
C ASN A 643 -4.86 -25.29 -23.57
N ASN A 644 -3.84 -24.88 -22.82
CA ASN A 644 -2.53 -24.44 -23.34
C ASN A 644 -2.57 -23.20 -24.25
N ASN A 645 -3.66 -22.46 -24.27
CA ASN A 645 -3.72 -21.19 -25.01
C ASN A 645 -3.00 -20.12 -24.22
N PRO A 646 -2.15 -19.29 -24.85
CA PRO A 646 -1.54 -18.16 -24.20
C PRO A 646 -2.60 -17.13 -23.79
N ILE A 647 -2.47 -16.58 -22.60
CA ILE A 647 -3.38 -15.57 -22.08
C ILE A 647 -2.60 -14.46 -21.39
N LYS A 648 -3.17 -13.25 -21.46
CA LYS A 648 -2.78 -12.10 -20.65
C LYS A 648 -3.97 -11.70 -19.77
N ILE A 649 -3.76 -11.59 -18.48
CA ILE A 649 -4.74 -11.05 -17.52
C ILE A 649 -4.16 -9.79 -16.92
N SER A 650 -4.74 -8.66 -17.29
CA SER A 650 -4.40 -7.37 -16.71
C SER A 650 -5.29 -7.10 -15.49
N VAL A 651 -4.70 -6.66 -14.39
CA VAL A 651 -5.51 -6.17 -13.26
C VAL A 651 -6.33 -4.96 -13.68
N PRO A 652 -7.53 -4.75 -13.12
CA PRO A 652 -8.25 -3.50 -13.30
C PRO A 652 -7.37 -2.35 -12.82
N PRO A 653 -7.18 -1.27 -13.62
CA PRO A 653 -6.53 -0.07 -13.15
C PRO A 653 -7.08 0.38 -11.81
N THR A 654 -6.24 0.43 -10.78
CA THR A 654 -6.65 0.65 -9.40
C THR A 654 -5.90 1.83 -8.80
N LEU A 655 -6.65 2.82 -8.30
CA LEU A 655 -6.13 3.89 -7.46
C LEU A 655 -6.72 3.75 -6.06
N LEU A 656 -5.89 3.33 -5.12
CA LEU A 656 -6.23 3.36 -3.69
C LEU A 656 -5.80 4.70 -3.10
N ILE A 657 -6.75 5.44 -2.57
CA ILE A 657 -6.47 6.63 -1.76
C ILE A 657 -6.46 6.22 -0.30
N SER A 658 -5.29 6.32 0.32
CA SER A 658 -5.12 6.25 1.78
C SER A 658 -5.16 7.65 2.36
N SER A 659 -5.77 7.83 3.52
CA SER A 659 -5.98 9.17 4.06
C SER A 659 -5.86 9.21 5.58
N ILE A 660 -5.32 10.32 6.07
CA ILE A 660 -5.29 10.66 7.50
C ILE A 660 -5.99 11.98 7.74
N GLY A 661 -6.70 12.07 8.86
CA GLY A 661 -7.34 13.30 9.30
C GLY A 661 -7.11 13.52 10.78
N ILE A 662 -6.92 14.77 11.19
CA ILE A 662 -6.78 15.13 12.60
C ILE A 662 -8.15 15.53 13.14
N VAL A 663 -8.59 14.83 14.18
CA VAL A 663 -9.78 15.15 14.96
C VAL A 663 -9.34 15.96 16.18
N ASP A 664 -9.90 17.15 16.34
CA ASP A 664 -9.42 18.09 17.37
C ASP A 664 -9.80 17.67 18.81
N LYS A 665 -10.91 16.94 18.99
CA LYS A 665 -11.39 16.48 20.31
C LYS A 665 -12.15 15.16 20.19
N ILE A 666 -12.07 14.31 21.21
CA ILE A 666 -12.73 12.99 21.24
C ILE A 666 -14.25 13.08 21.06
N ASN A 667 -14.86 14.14 21.52
CA ASN A 667 -16.31 14.35 21.40
C ASN A 667 -16.78 14.80 19.99
N HIS A 668 -15.85 14.99 19.06
CA HIS A 668 -16.15 15.19 17.64
C HIS A 668 -16.21 13.85 16.86
N LEU A 669 -15.80 12.74 17.48
CA LEU A 669 -15.93 11.41 16.86
C LEU A 669 -17.41 11.03 16.72
N THR A 670 -17.75 10.47 15.58
CA THR A 670 -19.10 10.02 15.28
C THR A 670 -19.14 8.50 15.23
N LYS A 671 -20.14 7.89 15.86
CA LYS A 671 -20.39 6.44 15.84
C LYS A 671 -21.36 6.07 14.70
N ILE A 672 -21.36 4.81 14.30
CA ILE A 672 -22.27 4.32 13.25
C ILE A 672 -23.64 3.86 13.79
N THR A 673 -23.78 3.72 15.10
CA THR A 673 -24.95 3.13 15.77
C THR A 673 -25.96 4.19 16.15
N PRO A 674 -27.17 4.22 15.53
CA PRO A 674 -28.27 5.07 15.96
C PRO A 674 -28.83 4.64 17.32
N GLU A 675 -29.61 5.51 17.93
CA GLU A 675 -30.33 5.27 19.17
C GLU A 675 -31.85 5.16 18.96
N LYS A 676 -32.56 4.59 19.92
CA LYS A 676 -34.01 4.47 19.92
C LYS A 676 -34.67 5.86 19.69
N ASN A 677 -35.69 5.89 18.83
CA ASN A 677 -36.47 7.07 18.46
C ASN A 677 -35.68 8.16 17.69
N ASP A 678 -34.46 7.86 17.24
CA ASP A 678 -33.76 8.77 16.36
C ASP A 678 -34.49 8.91 15.01
N VAL A 679 -34.43 10.12 14.48
CA VAL A 679 -34.91 10.42 13.13
C VAL A 679 -33.76 10.22 12.13
N ILE A 680 -34.04 9.53 11.03
CA ILE A 680 -33.04 9.16 10.02
C ILE A 680 -33.17 10.06 8.80
N TYR A 681 -32.05 10.62 8.39
CA TYR A 681 -31.90 11.42 7.19
C TYR A 681 -30.83 10.87 6.26
N VAL A 682 -31.04 11.07 4.96
CA VAL A 682 -29.98 10.94 3.92
C VAL A 682 -29.56 12.35 3.53
N LEU A 683 -28.29 12.65 3.65
CA LEU A 683 -27.64 13.84 3.11
C LEU A 683 -27.08 13.52 1.73
N GLY A 684 -27.17 14.47 0.78
CA GLY A 684 -26.71 14.33 -0.60
C GLY A 684 -27.77 13.78 -1.55
N GLU A 685 -27.46 13.80 -2.83
CA GLU A 685 -28.37 13.44 -3.92
C GLU A 685 -28.20 11.99 -4.33
N THR A 686 -29.31 11.32 -4.68
CA THR A 686 -29.30 9.99 -5.30
C THR A 686 -29.59 10.15 -6.79
N HIS A 687 -28.77 9.54 -7.63
CA HIS A 687 -28.91 9.51 -9.07
C HIS A 687 -29.09 8.07 -9.58
N ASN A 688 -29.46 7.91 -10.85
CA ASN A 688 -29.51 6.59 -11.48
C ASN A 688 -28.08 6.11 -11.83
N GLU A 689 -27.37 5.60 -10.83
CA GLU A 689 -25.97 5.21 -10.89
C GLU A 689 -25.78 3.77 -10.36
N LEU A 690 -26.32 2.82 -11.12
CA LEU A 690 -26.24 1.38 -10.86
C LEU A 690 -25.20 0.67 -11.74
N ASN A 691 -24.62 1.35 -12.74
CA ASN A 691 -23.62 0.73 -13.62
C ASN A 691 -22.35 0.38 -12.83
N LYS A 692 -21.87 -0.85 -12.99
CA LYS A 692 -20.72 -1.40 -12.27
C LYS A 692 -20.90 -1.43 -10.73
N SER A 693 -22.11 -1.24 -10.21
CA SER A 693 -22.44 -1.35 -8.78
C SER A 693 -22.52 -2.81 -8.31
N GLN A 694 -22.55 -3.02 -7.00
CA GLN A 694 -22.82 -4.33 -6.43
C GLN A 694 -24.19 -4.87 -6.81
N TYR A 695 -25.17 -3.99 -7.07
CA TYR A 695 -26.48 -4.40 -7.59
C TYR A 695 -26.37 -5.01 -8.99
N GLU A 696 -25.64 -4.38 -9.91
CA GLU A 696 -25.48 -4.90 -11.28
C GLU A 696 -24.74 -6.21 -11.36
N ASN A 697 -23.95 -6.60 -10.37
CA ASN A 697 -23.28 -7.90 -10.34
C ASN A 697 -24.29 -9.06 -10.28
N PHE A 698 -25.50 -8.81 -9.77
CA PHE A 698 -26.54 -9.85 -9.58
C PHE A 698 -27.82 -9.59 -10.37
N PHE A 699 -28.09 -8.35 -10.74
CA PHE A 699 -29.38 -7.96 -11.32
C PHE A 699 -29.20 -7.09 -12.56
N SER A 700 -30.07 -7.31 -13.56
CA SER A 700 -30.05 -6.52 -14.77
C SER A 700 -30.41 -5.05 -14.50
N VAL A 701 -29.68 -4.15 -15.09
CA VAL A 701 -29.93 -2.71 -15.04
C VAL A 701 -30.18 -2.17 -16.46
N LYS A 702 -31.08 -1.17 -16.57
CA LYS A 702 -31.35 -0.50 -17.82
C LYS A 702 -30.71 0.90 -17.76
N LYS A 703 -30.13 1.35 -18.88
CA LYS A 703 -29.59 2.70 -19.09
C LYS A 703 -29.24 3.47 -17.80
N THR A 704 -28.08 3.20 -17.25
CA THR A 704 -27.60 3.80 -16.00
C THR A 704 -26.14 4.18 -16.14
N ASN A 705 -25.70 5.10 -15.31
CA ASN A 705 -24.32 5.61 -15.30
C ASN A 705 -23.51 4.98 -14.17
N ILE A 706 -22.17 5.09 -14.23
CA ILE A 706 -21.31 4.98 -13.07
C ILE A 706 -21.42 6.24 -12.22
N PRO A 707 -21.11 6.18 -10.93
CA PRO A 707 -21.16 7.34 -10.04
C PRO A 707 -20.28 8.50 -10.53
N ASN A 708 -20.80 9.71 -10.31
CA ASN A 708 -20.11 10.95 -10.59
C ASN A 708 -20.00 11.81 -9.32
N VAL A 709 -18.93 12.60 -9.20
CA VAL A 709 -18.67 13.46 -8.05
C VAL A 709 -18.84 14.92 -8.45
N ASN A 710 -19.76 15.63 -7.82
CA ASN A 710 -19.79 17.09 -7.86
C ASN A 710 -18.99 17.63 -6.67
N ALA A 711 -17.74 18.01 -6.92
CA ALA A 711 -16.80 18.43 -5.88
C ALA A 711 -17.31 19.63 -5.05
N THR A 712 -17.95 20.62 -5.70
CA THR A 712 -18.46 21.83 -5.05
C THR A 712 -19.61 21.51 -4.09
N LYS A 713 -20.61 20.74 -4.54
CA LYS A 713 -21.70 20.28 -3.68
C LYS A 713 -21.20 19.39 -2.53
N SER A 714 -20.24 18.52 -2.82
CA SER A 714 -19.63 17.65 -1.82
C SER A 714 -18.91 18.44 -0.74
N LEU A 715 -18.08 19.42 -1.12
CA LEU A 715 -17.35 20.25 -0.17
C LEU A 715 -18.29 21.10 0.70
N ASP A 716 -19.36 21.68 0.13
CA ASP A 716 -20.36 22.42 0.92
C ASP A 716 -21.05 21.50 1.93
N LEU A 717 -21.45 20.30 1.48
CA LEU A 717 -22.02 19.28 2.39
C LEU A 717 -21.07 18.93 3.53
N TYR A 718 -19.78 18.70 3.23
CA TYR A 718 -18.78 18.33 4.23
C TYR A 718 -18.51 19.45 5.24
N LYS A 719 -18.47 20.71 4.80
CA LYS A 719 -18.35 21.87 5.69
C LYS A 719 -19.56 21.99 6.64
N ARG A 720 -20.77 21.75 6.13
CA ARG A 720 -21.99 21.76 6.96
C ARG A 720 -22.03 20.57 7.92
N PHE A 721 -21.58 19.40 7.43
CA PHE A 721 -21.48 18.21 8.27
C PHE A 721 -20.50 18.44 9.43
N GLU A 722 -19.30 18.94 9.16
CA GLU A 722 -18.30 19.28 10.19
C GLU A 722 -18.90 20.28 11.23
N LYS A 723 -19.59 21.33 10.77
CA LYS A 723 -20.25 22.28 11.66
C LYS A 723 -21.31 21.62 12.53
N ALA A 724 -22.19 20.81 11.94
CA ALA A 724 -23.24 20.09 12.65
C ALA A 724 -22.67 19.07 13.65
N ASN A 725 -21.59 18.38 13.27
CA ASN A 725 -20.92 17.42 14.14
C ASN A 725 -20.25 18.09 15.36
N LYS A 726 -19.59 19.22 15.18
CA LYS A 726 -19.05 20.05 16.29
C LYS A 726 -20.14 20.52 17.26
N MET A 727 -21.35 20.75 16.78
CA MET A 727 -22.52 21.03 17.58
C MET A 727 -23.20 19.79 18.17
N LYS A 728 -22.62 18.58 17.97
CA LYS A 728 -23.14 17.30 18.46
C LYS A 728 -24.60 17.04 18.03
N LEU A 729 -24.94 17.38 16.77
CA LEU A 729 -26.29 17.17 16.28
C LEU A 729 -26.57 15.73 15.93
N PHE A 730 -25.54 14.99 15.49
CA PHE A 730 -25.66 13.60 15.08
C PHE A 730 -25.57 12.65 16.29
N THR A 731 -26.45 11.69 16.33
CA THR A 731 -26.32 10.50 17.17
C THR A 731 -25.41 9.48 16.49
N SER A 732 -25.60 9.30 15.17
CA SER A 732 -24.76 8.43 14.36
C SER A 732 -24.67 8.93 12.92
N ALA A 733 -23.62 8.50 12.22
CA ALA A 733 -23.45 8.73 10.78
C ALA A 733 -22.69 7.59 10.11
N LEU A 734 -23.07 7.25 8.89
CA LEU A 734 -22.36 6.28 8.05
C LEU A 734 -22.42 6.74 6.59
N GLY A 735 -21.27 6.73 5.92
CA GLY A 735 -21.15 7.03 4.50
C GLY A 735 -21.85 5.96 3.65
N VAL A 736 -22.59 6.41 2.63
CA VAL A 736 -23.13 5.50 1.63
C VAL A 736 -22.02 5.15 0.65
N ASP A 737 -21.73 3.87 0.52
CA ASP A 737 -20.69 3.31 -0.36
C ASP A 737 -21.27 2.13 -1.16
N LEU A 738 -20.49 1.04 -1.36
CA LEU A 738 -20.91 -0.15 -2.09
C LEU A 738 -22.26 -0.70 -1.56
N GLY A 739 -23.16 -0.96 -2.49
CA GLY A 739 -24.51 -1.47 -2.21
C GLY A 739 -25.57 -0.40 -1.92
N GLY A 740 -25.18 0.89 -1.85
CA GLY A 740 -26.10 2.03 -1.73
C GLY A 740 -26.74 2.23 -0.36
N ILE A 741 -27.79 3.08 -0.33
CA ILE A 741 -28.49 3.50 0.90
C ILE A 741 -29.10 2.31 1.66
N GLY A 742 -29.70 1.35 0.93
CA GLY A 742 -30.36 0.22 1.56
C GLY A 742 -29.41 -0.63 2.40
N ILE A 743 -28.23 -0.95 1.87
CA ILE A 743 -27.19 -1.70 2.59
C ILE A 743 -26.63 -0.89 3.76
N THR A 744 -26.43 0.42 3.58
CA THR A 744 -25.97 1.32 4.66
C THR A 744 -26.95 1.32 5.84
N LEU A 745 -28.26 1.43 5.60
CA LEU A 745 -29.30 1.37 6.62
C LEU A 745 -29.32 0.03 7.35
N ILE A 746 -29.24 -1.07 6.61
CA ILE A 746 -29.20 -2.41 7.21
C ILE A 746 -27.96 -2.57 8.10
N LYS A 747 -26.78 -2.12 7.66
CA LYS A 747 -25.55 -2.13 8.48
C LYS A 747 -25.72 -1.31 9.77
N MET A 748 -26.31 -0.11 9.71
CA MET A 748 -26.56 0.70 10.91
C MET A 748 -27.51 0.00 11.89
N SER A 749 -28.55 -0.66 11.36
CA SER A 749 -29.53 -1.44 12.16
C SER A 749 -28.85 -2.65 12.82
N ILE A 750 -28.08 -3.43 12.07
CA ILE A 750 -27.31 -4.57 12.62
C ILE A 750 -26.34 -4.07 13.70
N GLY A 751 -25.63 -2.98 13.43
CA GLY A 751 -24.65 -2.39 14.36
C GLY A 751 -25.24 -1.93 15.69
N SER A 752 -26.44 -1.37 15.69
CA SER A 752 -27.16 -0.93 16.89
C SER A 752 -28.09 -1.99 17.50
N ASN A 753 -28.40 -3.04 16.73
CA ASN A 753 -29.42 -4.02 17.05
C ASN A 753 -30.83 -3.41 17.30
N LEU A 754 -31.13 -2.30 16.57
CA LEU A 754 -32.40 -1.58 16.59
C LEU A 754 -33.09 -1.66 15.23
N GLY A 755 -34.42 -1.82 15.24
CA GLY A 755 -35.23 -1.84 14.04
C GLY A 755 -35.31 -0.48 13.37
N LEU A 756 -35.69 -0.48 12.11
CA LEU A 756 -35.89 0.75 11.30
C LEU A 756 -37.26 0.73 10.63
N ASN A 757 -37.91 1.88 10.62
CA ASN A 757 -39.08 2.12 9.78
C ASN A 757 -38.73 3.18 8.73
N ILE A 758 -38.53 2.74 7.48
CA ILE A 758 -37.99 3.56 6.38
C ILE A 758 -39.11 3.83 5.36
N ASN A 759 -39.34 5.11 5.08
CA ASN A 759 -40.24 5.57 4.05
C ASN A 759 -39.44 6.03 2.82
N ILE A 760 -39.51 5.26 1.76
CA ILE A 760 -38.76 5.54 0.53
C ILE A 760 -39.52 6.64 -0.24
N PRO A 761 -38.89 7.78 -0.50
CA PRO A 761 -39.57 8.88 -1.20
C PRO A 761 -39.77 8.56 -2.66
N LYS A 762 -40.90 9.00 -3.21
CA LYS A 762 -41.11 9.09 -4.67
C LYS A 762 -40.40 10.36 -5.15
N LYS A 763 -39.16 10.30 -5.57
CA LYS A 763 -38.37 11.45 -6.02
C LYS A 763 -37.77 11.20 -7.40
N ASN A 764 -37.76 12.24 -8.25
CA ASN A 764 -36.88 12.40 -9.39
C ASN A 764 -36.88 11.25 -10.41
N ASN A 765 -38.00 10.64 -10.72
CA ASN A 765 -38.13 9.51 -11.66
C ASN A 765 -37.26 8.29 -11.31
N LEU A 766 -36.81 8.17 -10.07
CA LEU A 766 -36.09 6.99 -9.61
C LEU A 766 -37.04 5.89 -9.15
N ASP A 767 -36.81 4.66 -9.60
CA ASP A 767 -37.49 3.50 -9.03
C ASP A 767 -36.88 3.11 -7.66
N ILE A 768 -37.57 2.19 -6.99
CA ILE A 768 -37.14 1.72 -5.66
C ILE A 768 -35.70 1.14 -5.66
N ASN A 769 -35.29 0.44 -6.72
CA ASN A 769 -33.96 -0.16 -6.80
C ASN A 769 -32.90 0.92 -7.02
N GLN A 770 -33.19 1.89 -7.88
CA GLN A 770 -32.29 3.02 -8.12
C GLN A 770 -32.10 3.85 -6.86
N PHE A 771 -33.15 4.12 -6.09
CA PHE A 771 -33.01 4.85 -4.83
C PHE A 771 -32.18 4.09 -3.79
N LEU A 772 -32.46 2.79 -3.62
CA LEU A 772 -31.85 1.98 -2.56
C LEU A 772 -30.44 1.49 -2.88
N PHE A 773 -30.16 1.19 -4.15
CA PHE A 773 -28.91 0.47 -4.51
C PHE A 773 -27.95 1.26 -5.39
N SER A 774 -28.33 2.46 -5.91
CA SER A 774 -27.33 3.32 -6.57
C SER A 774 -26.18 3.62 -5.62
N GLU A 775 -24.96 3.67 -6.16
CA GLU A 775 -23.73 3.95 -5.40
C GLU A 775 -23.28 5.41 -5.57
N SER A 776 -24.25 6.33 -5.74
CA SER A 776 -23.99 7.76 -5.92
C SER A 776 -23.15 8.32 -4.80
N GLN A 777 -22.21 9.15 -5.17
CA GLN A 777 -21.19 9.67 -4.27
C GLN A 777 -21.71 10.74 -3.30
N SER A 778 -20.91 11.09 -2.30
CA SER A 778 -21.15 12.19 -1.32
C SER A 778 -22.42 12.06 -0.48
N ARG A 779 -22.99 10.85 -0.39
CA ARG A 779 -24.16 10.61 0.46
C ARG A 779 -23.77 10.10 1.83
N ILE A 780 -24.52 10.57 2.85
CA ILE A 780 -24.32 10.18 4.25
C ILE A 780 -25.70 9.88 4.85
N VAL A 781 -25.85 8.72 5.48
CA VAL A 781 -26.99 8.42 6.34
C VAL A 781 -26.66 8.92 7.75
N VAL A 782 -27.52 9.74 8.31
CA VAL A 782 -27.36 10.28 9.67
C VAL A 782 -28.58 10.00 10.52
N SER A 783 -28.39 9.81 11.83
CA SER A 783 -29.46 9.83 12.80
C SER A 783 -29.32 11.02 13.76
N ILE A 784 -30.44 11.59 14.13
CA ILE A 784 -30.52 12.75 15.05
C ILE A 784 -31.66 12.58 16.06
N LYS A 785 -31.53 13.18 17.21
CA LYS A 785 -32.63 13.28 18.16
C LYS A 785 -33.73 14.23 17.61
N LYS A 786 -35.00 13.89 17.85
CA LYS A 786 -36.16 14.65 17.34
C LYS A 786 -36.11 16.14 17.74
N ASN A 787 -35.67 16.44 18.94
CA ASN A 787 -35.55 17.83 19.44
C ASN A 787 -34.48 18.66 18.73
N LYS A 788 -33.57 18.04 18.00
CA LYS A 788 -32.49 18.68 17.20
C LYS A 788 -32.88 18.95 15.75
N GLU A 789 -34.05 18.47 15.26
CA GLU A 789 -34.45 18.58 13.87
C GLU A 789 -34.45 20.03 13.33
N ASN A 790 -34.91 21.00 14.11
CA ASN A 790 -34.98 22.40 13.69
C ASN A 790 -33.59 22.99 13.42
N THR A 791 -32.65 22.75 14.34
CA THR A 791 -31.25 23.19 14.17
C THR A 791 -30.59 22.50 12.99
N PHE A 792 -30.81 21.19 12.83
CA PHE A 792 -30.34 20.42 11.69
C PHE A 792 -30.84 21.02 10.38
N LYS A 793 -32.14 21.24 10.22
CA LYS A 793 -32.76 21.83 9.01
C LYS A 793 -32.19 23.22 8.69
N LYS A 794 -31.90 24.05 9.70
CA LYS A 794 -31.27 25.37 9.49
C LYS A 794 -29.87 25.25 8.89
N ILE A 795 -29.04 24.32 9.40
CA ILE A 795 -27.67 24.12 8.90
C ILE A 795 -27.67 23.59 7.46
N PHE A 796 -28.57 22.65 7.13
CA PHE A 796 -28.61 21.99 5.82
C PHE A 796 -29.57 22.64 4.82
N LYS A 797 -30.19 23.81 5.13
CA LYS A 797 -31.20 24.48 4.32
C LYS A 797 -30.87 24.56 2.81
N ASN A 798 -29.63 24.82 2.47
CA ASN A 798 -29.18 24.98 1.08
C ASN A 798 -28.47 23.73 0.52
N THR A 799 -28.64 22.56 1.16
CA THR A 799 -28.13 21.28 0.66
C THR A 799 -29.28 20.29 0.51
N GLN A 800 -29.07 19.30 -0.33
CA GLN A 800 -30.05 18.24 -0.48
C GLN A 800 -30.02 17.30 0.74
N PHE A 801 -31.12 17.20 1.44
CA PHE A 801 -31.34 16.19 2.47
C PHE A 801 -32.77 15.64 2.39
N THR A 802 -32.95 14.41 2.86
CA THR A 802 -34.25 13.73 2.82
C THR A 802 -34.48 13.00 4.13
N LYS A 803 -35.58 13.30 4.82
CA LYS A 803 -36.04 12.47 5.96
C LYS A 803 -36.57 11.16 5.40
N ILE A 804 -36.04 10.05 5.89
CA ILE A 804 -36.39 8.71 5.36
C ILE A 804 -36.96 7.76 6.40
N GLY A 805 -36.94 8.11 7.70
CA GLY A 805 -37.49 7.19 8.69
C GLY A 805 -37.10 7.46 10.11
N THR A 806 -37.31 6.45 10.94
CA THR A 806 -37.04 6.47 12.37
C THR A 806 -36.47 5.13 12.85
N CYS A 807 -35.72 5.20 13.93
CA CYS A 807 -35.19 4.04 14.61
C CYS A 807 -36.19 3.55 15.68
N LEU A 808 -36.45 2.26 15.72
CA LEU A 808 -37.47 1.63 16.58
C LEU A 808 -36.81 0.65 17.57
N ASP A 809 -37.49 0.46 18.70
CA ASP A 809 -37.10 -0.54 19.69
C ASP A 809 -37.72 -1.92 19.37
N ASN A 810 -37.53 -2.38 18.16
CA ASN A 810 -37.93 -3.71 17.75
C ASN A 810 -36.81 -4.32 16.89
N LYS A 811 -36.96 -5.55 16.48
CA LYS A 811 -35.95 -6.31 15.72
C LYS A 811 -36.28 -6.43 14.22
N LYS A 812 -37.09 -5.51 13.67
CA LYS A 812 -37.50 -5.55 12.26
C LYS A 812 -37.06 -4.30 11.51
N ILE A 813 -36.61 -4.49 10.28
CA ILE A 813 -36.36 -3.42 9.33
C ILE A 813 -37.52 -3.42 8.34
N VAL A 814 -38.18 -2.28 8.20
CA VAL A 814 -39.34 -2.09 7.34
C VAL A 814 -39.04 -1.04 6.31
N PHE A 815 -39.24 -1.36 5.04
CA PHE A 815 -39.16 -0.43 3.92
C PHE A 815 -40.57 -0.23 3.34
N ASN A 816 -41.09 0.98 3.42
CA ASN A 816 -42.37 1.37 2.84
C ASN A 816 -42.13 2.11 1.51
N TYR A 817 -42.79 1.67 0.44
CA TYR A 817 -42.73 2.32 -0.86
C TYR A 817 -44.10 2.30 -1.50
N SER A 818 -44.73 3.46 -1.70
CA SER A 818 -46.13 3.58 -2.11
C SER A 818 -47.03 2.79 -1.13
N SER A 819 -47.87 1.91 -1.60
CA SER A 819 -48.77 1.06 -0.80
C SER A 819 -48.08 -0.25 -0.36
N LYS A 820 -46.84 -0.51 -0.82
CA LYS A 820 -46.13 -1.78 -0.53
C LYS A 820 -45.21 -1.65 0.68
N LYS A 821 -45.25 -2.70 1.51
CA LYS A 821 -44.40 -2.84 2.68
C LYS A 821 -43.48 -4.06 2.52
N TYR A 822 -42.19 -3.85 2.71
CA TYR A 822 -41.19 -4.92 2.66
C TYR A 822 -40.47 -4.98 4.01
N SER A 823 -40.37 -6.13 4.61
CA SER A 823 -39.73 -6.23 5.93
C SER A 823 -39.04 -7.56 6.15
N ASP A 824 -37.98 -7.53 6.97
CA ASP A 824 -37.36 -8.74 7.52
C ASP A 824 -36.74 -8.38 8.88
N THR A 825 -36.29 -9.42 9.60
CA THR A 825 -35.67 -9.27 10.91
C THR A 825 -34.22 -8.84 10.79
N ILE A 826 -33.70 -8.16 11.82
CA ILE A 826 -32.27 -7.85 11.93
C ILE A 826 -31.43 -9.14 11.92
N GLU A 827 -31.94 -10.20 12.56
CA GLU A 827 -31.28 -11.49 12.63
C GLU A 827 -31.04 -12.08 11.23
N ASN A 828 -32.06 -12.13 10.36
CA ASN A 828 -31.95 -12.63 9.00
C ASN A 828 -30.95 -11.80 8.16
N PHE A 829 -31.01 -10.47 8.26
CA PHE A 829 -30.05 -9.61 7.58
C PHE A 829 -28.62 -9.78 8.14
N SER A 830 -28.47 -9.94 9.46
CA SER A 830 -27.19 -10.19 10.09
C SER A 830 -26.61 -11.54 9.66
N LYS A 831 -27.44 -12.59 9.55
CA LYS A 831 -27.03 -13.90 9.04
C LYS A 831 -26.48 -13.80 7.61
N SER A 832 -27.11 -13.02 6.74
CA SER A 832 -26.62 -12.78 5.38
C SER A 832 -25.34 -11.93 5.37
N TYR A 833 -25.27 -10.89 6.17
CA TYR A 833 -24.08 -10.05 6.29
C TYR A 833 -22.87 -10.81 6.89
N LYS A 834 -23.10 -11.76 7.78
CA LYS A 834 -22.08 -12.61 8.43
C LYS A 834 -21.90 -13.96 7.74
N SER A 835 -22.44 -14.13 6.53
CA SER A 835 -22.22 -15.36 5.77
C SER A 835 -20.73 -15.56 5.48
N LYS A 836 -20.27 -16.83 5.58
CA LYS A 836 -18.86 -17.16 5.38
C LYS A 836 -18.51 -17.13 3.88
N ILE A 837 -17.36 -16.59 3.56
CA ILE A 837 -16.65 -16.87 2.32
C ILE A 837 -16.00 -18.24 2.53
N LYS A 838 -16.40 -19.27 1.77
CA LYS A 838 -16.00 -20.66 2.02
C LYS A 838 -14.48 -20.88 1.95
N GLY A 839 -13.83 -20.15 1.07
CA GLY A 839 -12.38 -20.22 0.87
C GLY A 839 -11.52 -19.55 1.97
N LEU A 840 -12.14 -18.82 2.93
CA LEU A 840 -11.45 -18.03 3.95
C LEU A 840 -11.82 -18.41 5.38
#